data_113f2bacc4a59129ecd32072846b03eb
#
_entry.id   113f2bacc4a59129ecd32072846b03eb
#
_cell.length_a   1.000
_cell.length_b   1.000
_cell.length_c   1.000
_cell.angle_alpha   90.00
_cell.angle_beta   90.00
_cell.angle_gamma   90.00
#
_symmetry.space_group_name_H-M   'P 1'
#
loop_
_entity.id
_entity.type
_entity.pdbx_description
1 polymer ?
#
loop_
_entity_poly.entity_id
_entity_poly.type
_entity_poly.pdbx_seq_one_letter_code
_entity_poly.pdbx_strand_id
1 'polypeptide(L)'
;MKRESAAKSFIYQIPQNLFSGFVVSLVALPLGLGLALASNAPPISGIISAIIGGTVVALLGGSQLTITGPGNGLVVVLLSSITLLGGGDLYQGYLYTLAAIVLSGVLMFLFGLFKLGALGEFFPSSALQGMLSAIGLGILAKQFHVMLGFTDINGSTLELLILIPSSFMMLFNSFSIEAILAASIGIVSLFILFGYGKIRSRALRLIPAPMWVVLLAVGLSYYFELFSNMDYPIASNLLISLPENLLSSFPYPDFNKILDFQFLGIVLSLTLISSIESLLSIKAVDKLDPQKRRSNLNKDLRALGLASAISGFFGGLNVVTVIARSSVNVNNSASNRSSNFFHAFFLLLFVILFQNQIQKIALPALAAILVYTGYKLSSPSNILGIARIGKEQLAIFLATLITTLLGGIILGITIGIISAFLIHVLINNSFLLFTRNILKPNVLMYREEESGNYYVSVKNFCSFLNFYKLKKMLDEIPENAHAILDFSLCEFVDHTVMEGVNDYRRVFSRKGGLFEIIGLDIHLADTEHPFAIRKVLPIKEFFALNKNLTKRQLSLEKLSKVLNLSYNPEMSSESKSLDQFIFFKTKLINYQNNQLISLENNFSFFDLSYSEGAFIAKEDLKASFLLINLKEKIPSFMLDKEMFLGTINERFKYKDLDFKKHPVFSKRFYLSGSNESQVRTLFDEKLINFLIKNVDYYIESKKSYLLIKRKDRLLSIEEIKKLLSFATELVLILKNE
;
A
#
# COMPACT_ATOMS: atom_id res chain seq x y z
N MET A 1 -17.48 0.52 34.50
CA MET A 1 -16.33 -0.38 34.25
C MET A 1 -15.92 -0.47 32.78
N LYS A 2 -16.76 -0.88 31.80
CA LYS A 2 -16.30 -0.96 30.38
C LYS A 2 -15.91 0.40 29.77
N ARG A 3 -16.58 1.52 30.09
CA ARG A 3 -16.23 2.86 29.60
C ARG A 3 -14.96 3.44 30.24
N GLU A 4 -14.70 3.20 31.51
CA GLU A 4 -13.46 3.62 32.17
C GLU A 4 -12.22 2.88 31.70
N SER A 5 -12.35 1.57 31.39
CA SER A 5 -11.25 0.78 30.82
C SER A 5 -10.92 1.23 29.38
N ALA A 6 -11.94 1.61 28.61
CA ALA A 6 -11.76 2.14 27.26
C ALA A 6 -11.09 3.53 27.24
N ALA A 7 -11.47 4.42 28.17
CA ALA A 7 -10.86 5.74 28.31
C ALA A 7 -9.40 5.65 28.77
N LYS A 8 -9.09 4.79 29.73
CA LYS A 8 -7.70 4.51 30.17
C LYS A 8 -6.85 3.93 29.04
N SER A 9 -7.40 3.00 28.27
CA SER A 9 -6.72 2.44 27.09
C SER A 9 -6.47 3.50 26.02
N PHE A 10 -7.40 4.41 25.79
CA PHE A 10 -7.26 5.51 24.83
C PHE A 10 -6.13 6.47 25.23
N ILE A 11 -6.10 6.90 26.51
CA ILE A 11 -5.06 7.80 27.03
C ILE A 11 -3.67 7.17 26.91
N TYR A 12 -3.54 5.87 27.19
CA TYR A 12 -2.28 5.14 27.07
C TYR A 12 -1.75 5.06 25.63
N GLN A 13 -2.63 5.17 24.64
CA GLN A 13 -2.27 5.11 23.22
C GLN A 13 -1.95 6.49 22.60
N ILE A 14 -2.21 7.60 23.33
CA ILE A 14 -1.97 8.97 22.84
C ILE A 14 -0.52 9.19 22.41
N PRO A 15 0.53 8.87 23.20
CA PRO A 15 1.91 9.15 22.81
C PRO A 15 2.31 8.48 21.51
N GLN A 16 1.87 7.24 21.31
CA GLN A 16 2.14 6.47 20.11
C GLN A 16 1.47 7.06 18.86
N ASN A 17 0.19 7.45 18.99
CA ASN A 17 -0.56 8.06 17.89
C ASN A 17 -0.08 9.49 17.59
N LEU A 18 0.34 10.24 18.61
CA LEU A 18 0.94 11.56 18.48
C LEU A 18 2.26 11.47 17.69
N PHE A 19 3.14 10.53 18.06
CA PHE A 19 4.39 10.31 17.34
C PHE A 19 4.15 9.88 15.88
N SER A 20 3.22 8.95 15.65
CA SER A 20 2.87 8.53 14.30
C SER A 20 2.29 9.68 13.49
N GLY A 21 1.38 10.48 14.07
CA GLY A 21 0.82 11.68 13.44
C GLY A 21 1.90 12.70 13.07
N PHE A 22 2.90 12.90 13.95
CA PHE A 22 4.05 13.77 13.67
C PHE A 22 4.87 13.26 12.47
N VAL A 23 5.25 11.99 12.45
CA VAL A 23 6.03 11.42 11.33
C VAL A 23 5.24 11.48 10.01
N VAL A 24 3.93 11.23 10.06
CA VAL A 24 3.07 11.33 8.88
C VAL A 24 2.97 12.77 8.38
N SER A 25 2.93 13.77 9.27
CA SER A 25 2.88 15.18 8.86
C SER A 25 4.15 15.64 8.13
N LEU A 26 5.32 15.09 8.49
CA LEU A 26 6.58 15.33 7.77
C LEU A 26 6.55 14.80 6.32
N VAL A 27 5.82 13.73 6.07
CA VAL A 27 5.60 13.21 4.69
C VAL A 27 4.52 14.00 3.98
N ALA A 28 3.47 14.37 4.70
CA ALA A 28 2.27 14.98 4.13
C ALA A 28 2.49 16.43 3.71
N LEU A 29 3.35 17.18 4.41
CA LEU A 29 3.64 18.57 4.09
C LEU A 29 4.17 18.74 2.65
N PRO A 30 5.31 18.16 2.26
CA PRO A 30 5.82 18.33 0.90
C PRO A 30 4.91 17.72 -0.16
N LEU A 31 4.27 16.58 0.13
CA LEU A 31 3.32 15.97 -0.80
C LEU A 31 2.07 16.83 -1.00
N GLY A 32 1.53 17.44 0.07
CA GLY A 32 0.36 18.32 -0.02
C GLY A 32 0.64 19.55 -0.88
N LEU A 33 1.77 20.23 -0.61
CA LEU A 33 2.23 21.38 -1.40
C LEU A 33 2.44 20.99 -2.87
N GLY A 34 3.16 19.90 -3.12
CA GLY A 34 3.46 19.44 -4.47
C GLY A 34 2.21 19.05 -5.26
N LEU A 35 1.25 18.32 -4.66
CA LEU A 35 0.01 17.93 -5.33
C LEU A 35 -0.86 19.13 -5.70
N ALA A 36 -0.93 20.15 -4.84
CA ALA A 36 -1.63 21.39 -5.15
C ALA A 36 -1.01 22.09 -6.37
N LEU A 37 0.31 22.27 -6.35
CA LEU A 37 1.05 22.87 -7.47
C LEU A 37 0.90 22.06 -8.77
N ALA A 38 1.01 20.74 -8.69
CA ALA A 38 0.81 19.85 -9.83
C ALA A 38 -0.59 19.96 -10.45
N SER A 39 -1.57 20.37 -9.64
CA SER A 39 -2.95 20.62 -10.06
C SER A 39 -3.21 22.05 -10.54
N ASN A 40 -2.21 22.93 -10.62
CA ASN A 40 -2.34 24.38 -10.85
C ASN A 40 -3.18 25.09 -9.76
N ALA A 41 -3.25 24.54 -8.57
CA ALA A 41 -3.89 25.17 -7.42
C ALA A 41 -2.85 25.86 -6.52
N PRO A 42 -3.25 26.86 -5.71
CA PRO A 42 -2.36 27.46 -4.73
C PRO A 42 -1.76 26.40 -3.78
N PRO A 43 -0.46 26.46 -3.46
CA PRO A 43 0.22 25.41 -2.67
C PRO A 43 -0.48 25.08 -1.35
N ILE A 44 -1.01 26.11 -0.69
CA ILE A 44 -1.70 25.98 0.60
C ILE A 44 -2.97 25.11 0.53
N SER A 45 -3.63 25.04 -0.62
CA SER A 45 -4.87 24.28 -0.81
C SER A 45 -4.73 22.80 -0.50
N GLY A 46 -3.56 22.22 -0.80
CA GLY A 46 -3.26 20.82 -0.47
C GLY A 46 -3.10 20.58 1.03
N ILE A 47 -2.56 21.57 1.74
CA ILE A 47 -2.41 21.48 3.21
C ILE A 47 -3.76 21.70 3.90
N ILE A 48 -4.57 22.66 3.44
CA ILE A 48 -5.95 22.86 3.92
C ILE A 48 -6.75 21.57 3.83
N SER A 49 -6.67 20.91 2.67
CA SER A 49 -7.30 19.60 2.45
C SER A 49 -6.83 18.55 3.47
N ALA A 50 -5.54 18.48 3.77
CA ALA A 50 -4.99 17.52 4.71
C ALA A 50 -5.39 17.84 6.17
N ILE A 51 -5.43 19.11 6.55
CA ILE A 51 -5.86 19.55 7.89
C ILE A 51 -7.34 19.26 8.12
N ILE A 52 -8.20 19.68 7.18
CA ILE A 52 -9.65 19.45 7.27
C ILE A 52 -9.95 17.95 7.18
N GLY A 53 -9.33 17.26 6.23
CA GLY A 53 -9.49 15.82 6.08
C GLY A 53 -9.08 15.06 7.33
N GLY A 54 -7.89 15.36 7.87
CA GLY A 54 -7.38 14.73 9.08
C GLY A 54 -8.27 14.97 10.29
N THR A 55 -8.81 16.16 10.44
CA THR A 55 -9.70 16.52 11.58
C THR A 55 -11.08 15.89 11.43
N VAL A 56 -11.78 16.12 10.31
CA VAL A 56 -13.16 15.68 10.10
C VAL A 56 -13.25 14.14 10.05
N VAL A 57 -12.33 13.50 9.32
CA VAL A 57 -12.37 12.04 9.19
C VAL A 57 -11.89 11.34 10.46
N ALA A 58 -10.98 11.92 11.24
CA ALA A 58 -10.64 11.39 12.56
C ALA A 58 -11.85 11.37 13.51
N LEU A 59 -12.73 12.35 13.41
CA LEU A 59 -13.93 12.44 14.26
C LEU A 59 -15.07 11.55 13.75
N LEU A 60 -15.35 11.57 12.44
CA LEU A 60 -16.55 11.01 11.86
C LEU A 60 -16.32 9.72 11.08
N GLY A 61 -15.07 9.37 10.73
CA GLY A 61 -14.73 8.22 9.89
C GLY A 61 -15.02 6.86 10.51
N GLY A 62 -15.01 5.82 9.68
CA GLY A 62 -15.22 4.43 10.05
C GLY A 62 -13.93 3.63 10.17
N SER A 63 -12.85 4.08 9.55
CA SER A 63 -11.52 3.45 9.58
C SER A 63 -10.68 3.92 10.76
N GLN A 64 -9.70 3.10 11.16
CA GLN A 64 -8.91 3.35 12.36
C GLN A 64 -7.49 3.86 12.07
N LEU A 65 -6.89 3.46 10.96
CA LEU A 65 -5.48 3.73 10.68
C LEU A 65 -5.26 4.56 9.41
N THR A 66 -6.33 4.95 8.74
CA THR A 66 -6.26 5.75 7.52
C THR A 66 -5.84 7.18 7.80
N ILE A 67 -5.03 7.71 6.90
CA ILE A 67 -4.64 9.13 6.84
C ILE A 67 -5.31 9.73 5.61
N THR A 68 -5.84 10.94 5.78
CA THR A 68 -6.63 11.63 4.75
C THR A 68 -6.00 12.95 4.34
N GLY A 69 -6.29 13.39 3.13
CA GLY A 69 -5.77 14.63 2.55
C GLY A 69 -5.89 14.61 1.03
N PRO A 70 -5.16 15.48 0.30
CA PRO A 70 -5.22 15.50 -1.16
C PRO A 70 -4.66 14.19 -1.74
N GLY A 71 -5.33 13.65 -2.75
CA GLY A 71 -5.00 12.39 -3.40
C GLY A 71 -4.15 12.56 -4.65
N ASN A 72 -3.24 11.62 -4.88
CA ASN A 72 -2.42 11.59 -6.09
C ASN A 72 -3.27 11.36 -7.34
N GLY A 73 -4.31 10.53 -7.23
CA GLY A 73 -5.22 10.19 -8.32
C GLY A 73 -6.05 11.35 -8.84
N LEU A 74 -6.18 12.41 -8.07
CA LEU A 74 -7.00 13.57 -8.43
C LEU A 74 -6.23 14.68 -9.15
N VAL A 75 -4.89 14.65 -9.14
CA VAL A 75 -4.05 15.72 -9.70
C VAL A 75 -4.41 16.03 -11.16
N VAL A 76 -4.50 15.00 -11.99
CA VAL A 76 -4.79 15.15 -13.42
C VAL A 76 -6.21 15.72 -13.65
N VAL A 77 -7.18 15.29 -12.84
CA VAL A 77 -8.57 15.77 -12.93
C VAL A 77 -8.67 17.20 -12.45
N LEU A 78 -8.04 17.53 -11.33
CA LEU A 78 -8.02 18.90 -10.80
C LEU A 78 -7.32 19.85 -11.77
N LEU A 79 -6.18 19.45 -12.33
CA LEU A 79 -5.47 20.22 -13.36
C LEU A 79 -6.37 20.49 -14.57
N SER A 80 -7.02 19.45 -15.09
CA SER A 80 -7.95 19.58 -16.22
C SER A 80 -9.15 20.45 -15.85
N SER A 81 -9.68 20.32 -14.64
CA SER A 81 -10.82 21.12 -14.16
C SER A 81 -10.48 22.60 -14.11
N ILE A 82 -9.35 22.94 -13.50
CA ILE A 82 -8.88 24.33 -13.37
C ILE A 82 -8.67 24.95 -14.76
N THR A 83 -8.02 24.20 -15.67
CA THR A 83 -7.73 24.69 -17.01
C THR A 83 -8.99 24.86 -17.86
N LEU A 84 -9.89 23.85 -17.86
CA LEU A 84 -11.11 23.86 -18.67
C LEU A 84 -12.13 24.90 -18.19
N LEU A 85 -12.37 24.95 -16.87
CA LEU A 85 -13.35 25.88 -16.30
C LEU A 85 -12.85 27.32 -16.34
N GLY A 86 -11.53 27.52 -16.26
CA GLY A 86 -10.90 28.85 -16.25
C GLY A 86 -10.93 29.55 -17.60
N GLY A 87 -10.95 28.81 -18.74
CA GLY A 87 -10.99 29.41 -20.05
C GLY A 87 -9.84 30.39 -20.33
N GLY A 88 -8.67 30.18 -19.70
CA GLY A 88 -7.47 31.04 -19.79
C GLY A 88 -7.10 31.73 -18.47
N ASP A 89 -8.03 31.90 -17.54
CA ASP A 89 -7.76 32.39 -16.19
C ASP A 89 -7.69 31.20 -15.19
N LEU A 90 -6.47 30.85 -14.81
CA LEU A 90 -6.24 29.71 -13.90
C LEU A 90 -6.79 29.95 -12.48
N TYR A 91 -6.77 31.22 -12.00
CA TYR A 91 -7.28 31.53 -10.69
C TYR A 91 -8.81 31.42 -10.64
N GLN A 92 -9.50 31.97 -11.65
CA GLN A 92 -10.94 31.82 -11.77
C GLN A 92 -11.34 30.35 -11.99
N GLY A 93 -10.56 29.59 -12.78
CA GLY A 93 -10.74 28.13 -12.92
C GLY A 93 -10.59 27.38 -11.62
N TYR A 94 -9.68 27.80 -10.77
CA TYR A 94 -9.54 27.24 -9.43
C TYR A 94 -10.78 27.54 -8.57
N LEU A 95 -11.33 28.74 -8.57
CA LEU A 95 -12.55 29.07 -7.82
C LEU A 95 -13.76 28.24 -8.29
N TYR A 96 -13.93 28.05 -9.60
CA TYR A 96 -14.95 27.13 -10.13
C TYR A 96 -14.69 25.66 -9.73
N THR A 97 -13.44 25.26 -9.71
CA THR A 97 -13.07 23.90 -9.26
C THR A 97 -13.36 23.71 -7.78
N LEU A 98 -13.18 24.72 -6.93
CA LEU A 98 -13.60 24.68 -5.53
C LEU A 98 -15.11 24.41 -5.39
N ALA A 99 -15.95 25.07 -6.21
CA ALA A 99 -17.38 24.78 -6.24
C ALA A 99 -17.69 23.34 -6.67
N ALA A 100 -16.96 22.84 -7.67
CA ALA A 100 -17.08 21.45 -8.09
C ALA A 100 -16.64 20.48 -6.97
N ILE A 101 -15.61 20.79 -6.19
CA ILE A 101 -15.17 20.02 -5.03
C ILE A 101 -16.25 19.98 -3.94
N VAL A 102 -16.88 21.12 -3.66
CA VAL A 102 -17.99 21.18 -2.67
C VAL A 102 -19.12 20.25 -3.10
N LEU A 103 -19.58 20.34 -4.36
CA LEU A 103 -20.67 19.48 -4.85
C LEU A 103 -20.26 18.01 -4.93
N SER A 104 -19.03 17.73 -5.36
CA SER A 104 -18.46 16.38 -5.30
C SER A 104 -18.48 15.81 -3.89
N GLY A 105 -18.12 16.62 -2.88
CA GLY A 105 -18.20 16.24 -1.48
C GLY A 105 -19.61 15.90 -1.03
N VAL A 106 -20.60 16.70 -1.44
CA VAL A 106 -22.02 16.41 -1.17
C VAL A 106 -22.45 15.10 -1.82
N LEU A 107 -22.09 14.86 -3.08
CA LEU A 107 -22.40 13.59 -3.76
C LEU A 107 -21.72 12.39 -3.10
N MET A 108 -20.45 12.51 -2.68
CA MET A 108 -19.77 11.45 -1.91
C MET A 108 -20.47 11.15 -0.58
N PHE A 109 -20.94 12.20 0.11
CA PHE A 109 -21.72 12.03 1.33
C PHE A 109 -23.02 11.25 1.05
N LEU A 110 -23.74 11.60 -0.01
CA LEU A 110 -24.93 10.88 -0.46
C LEU A 110 -24.62 9.42 -0.85
N PHE A 111 -23.51 9.15 -1.53
CA PHE A 111 -23.06 7.79 -1.81
C PHE A 111 -22.88 6.98 -0.51
N GLY A 112 -22.29 7.58 0.51
CA GLY A 112 -22.18 6.93 1.82
C GLY A 112 -23.52 6.75 2.54
N LEU A 113 -24.49 7.64 2.33
CA LEU A 113 -25.85 7.56 2.88
C LEU A 113 -26.64 6.44 2.21
N PHE A 114 -26.58 6.35 0.89
CA PHE A 114 -27.23 5.29 0.09
C PHE A 114 -26.49 3.95 0.12
N LYS A 115 -25.47 3.82 0.97
CA LYS A 115 -24.69 2.58 1.16
C LYS A 115 -23.95 2.12 -0.10
N LEU A 116 -23.50 3.04 -0.93
CA LEU A 116 -22.75 2.77 -2.15
C LEU A 116 -21.24 2.49 -1.91
N GLY A 117 -20.79 2.30 -0.67
CA GLY A 117 -19.43 1.87 -0.36
C GLY A 117 -19.01 0.55 -1.01
N ALA A 118 -19.99 -0.22 -1.49
CA ALA A 118 -19.75 -1.40 -2.30
C ALA A 118 -19.25 -1.10 -3.73
N LEU A 119 -19.34 0.14 -4.23
CA LEU A 119 -18.89 0.50 -5.57
C LEU A 119 -17.44 0.07 -5.85
N GLY A 120 -16.58 0.13 -4.84
CA GLY A 120 -15.20 -0.33 -4.98
C GLY A 120 -15.03 -1.83 -5.26
N GLU A 121 -16.11 -2.64 -5.22
CA GLU A 121 -16.07 -4.07 -5.55
C GLU A 121 -16.35 -4.34 -7.05
N PHE A 122 -16.94 -3.39 -7.77
CA PHE A 122 -17.35 -3.55 -9.15
C PHE A 122 -16.27 -3.24 -10.19
N PHE A 123 -15.04 -2.98 -9.75
CA PHE A 123 -13.96 -2.63 -10.65
C PHE A 123 -12.98 -3.79 -10.79
N PRO A 124 -12.62 -4.20 -12.04
CA PRO A 124 -11.55 -5.16 -12.25
C PRO A 124 -10.22 -4.64 -11.70
N SER A 125 -9.51 -5.45 -10.91
CA SER A 125 -8.24 -5.03 -10.29
C SER A 125 -7.22 -4.54 -11.32
N SER A 126 -7.16 -5.20 -12.50
CA SER A 126 -6.25 -4.82 -13.57
C SER A 126 -6.60 -3.49 -14.24
N ALA A 127 -7.90 -3.17 -14.39
CA ALA A 127 -8.34 -1.87 -14.90
C ALA A 127 -7.96 -0.75 -13.92
N LEU A 128 -8.16 -0.96 -12.61
CA LEU A 128 -7.75 0.00 -11.59
C LEU A 128 -6.23 0.25 -11.61
N GLN A 129 -5.43 -0.80 -11.76
CA GLN A 129 -3.97 -0.65 -11.85
C GLN A 129 -3.54 0.06 -13.14
N GLY A 130 -4.25 -0.17 -14.27
CA GLY A 130 -4.04 0.57 -15.52
C GLY A 130 -4.31 2.06 -15.38
N MET A 131 -5.44 2.41 -14.74
CA MET A 131 -5.78 3.80 -14.42
C MET A 131 -4.72 4.47 -13.53
N LEU A 132 -4.31 3.80 -12.45
CA LEU A 132 -3.30 4.34 -11.54
C LEU A 132 -1.94 4.53 -12.21
N SER A 133 -1.56 3.62 -13.11
CA SER A 133 -0.34 3.77 -13.90
C SER A 133 -0.43 4.93 -14.89
N ALA A 134 -1.59 5.18 -15.51
CA ALA A 134 -1.82 6.33 -16.36
C ALA A 134 -1.71 7.65 -15.59
N ILE A 135 -2.31 7.71 -14.40
CA ILE A 135 -2.17 8.86 -13.49
C ILE A 135 -0.70 9.08 -13.12
N GLY A 136 0.02 7.99 -12.79
CA GLY A 136 1.45 8.05 -12.49
C GLY A 136 2.26 8.63 -13.64
N LEU A 137 2.02 8.19 -14.87
CA LEU A 137 2.66 8.72 -16.07
C LEU A 137 2.30 10.20 -16.32
N GLY A 138 1.04 10.58 -16.09
CA GLY A 138 0.60 11.98 -16.22
C GLY A 138 1.31 12.91 -15.25
N ILE A 139 1.44 12.51 -13.99
CA ILE A 139 2.19 13.27 -12.98
C ILE A 139 3.67 13.34 -13.36
N LEU A 140 4.28 12.20 -13.71
CA LEU A 140 5.68 12.10 -14.09
C LEU A 140 5.96 13.02 -15.30
N ALA A 141 5.14 12.96 -16.34
CA ALA A 141 5.31 13.71 -17.55
C ALA A 141 5.43 15.22 -17.29
N LYS A 142 4.48 15.81 -16.56
CA LYS A 142 4.51 17.25 -16.25
C LYS A 142 5.60 17.60 -15.25
N GLN A 143 5.70 16.86 -14.16
CA GLN A 143 6.59 17.20 -13.06
C GLN A 143 8.06 16.98 -13.39
N PHE A 144 8.38 16.19 -14.41
CA PHE A 144 9.75 16.03 -14.87
C PHE A 144 10.34 17.33 -15.40
N HIS A 145 9.55 18.09 -16.17
CA HIS A 145 9.96 19.41 -16.68
C HIS A 145 10.14 20.42 -15.54
N VAL A 146 9.18 20.46 -14.59
CA VAL A 146 9.26 21.33 -13.42
C VAL A 146 10.47 20.98 -12.55
N MET A 147 10.82 19.70 -12.42
CA MET A 147 12.03 19.24 -11.71
C MET A 147 13.31 19.79 -12.34
N LEU A 148 13.33 19.99 -13.67
CA LEU A 148 14.45 20.62 -14.38
C LEU A 148 14.38 22.16 -14.39
N GLY A 149 13.38 22.78 -13.76
CA GLY A 149 13.20 24.22 -13.67
C GLY A 149 12.30 24.84 -14.75
N PHE A 150 11.63 24.03 -15.58
CA PHE A 150 10.76 24.51 -16.64
C PHE A 150 9.29 24.42 -16.23
N THR A 151 8.67 25.56 -15.92
CA THR A 151 7.24 25.65 -15.49
C THR A 151 6.28 25.82 -16.64
N ASP A 152 6.72 26.38 -17.78
CA ASP A 152 5.86 26.87 -18.87
C ASP A 152 5.61 25.83 -19.96
N ILE A 153 6.18 24.62 -19.83
CA ILE A 153 5.95 23.53 -20.78
C ILE A 153 4.57 22.91 -20.53
N ASN A 154 3.68 23.09 -21.50
CA ASN A 154 2.32 22.55 -21.47
C ASN A 154 2.09 21.63 -22.68
N GLY A 155 1.21 20.66 -22.51
CA GLY A 155 0.87 19.69 -23.55
C GLY A 155 0.10 18.51 -22.99
N SER A 156 -0.29 17.60 -23.85
CA SER A 156 -0.85 16.30 -23.44
C SER A 156 0.23 15.44 -22.73
N THR A 157 -0.19 14.46 -21.95
CA THR A 157 0.75 13.57 -21.22
C THR A 157 1.77 12.92 -22.15
N LEU A 158 1.35 12.50 -23.35
CA LEU A 158 2.24 11.86 -24.32
C LEU A 158 3.23 12.86 -24.92
N GLU A 159 2.78 14.06 -25.28
CA GLU A 159 3.67 15.13 -25.76
C GLU A 159 4.71 15.50 -24.72
N LEU A 160 4.31 15.66 -23.46
CA LEU A 160 5.23 15.96 -22.37
C LEU A 160 6.27 14.84 -22.16
N LEU A 161 5.88 13.56 -22.27
CA LEU A 161 6.83 12.45 -22.19
C LEU A 161 7.85 12.47 -23.34
N ILE A 162 7.39 12.79 -24.57
CA ILE A 162 8.26 12.89 -25.75
C ILE A 162 9.22 14.10 -25.63
N LEU A 163 8.79 15.18 -24.98
CA LEU A 163 9.60 16.38 -24.78
C LEU A 163 10.67 16.26 -23.68
N ILE A 164 10.70 15.18 -22.89
CA ILE A 164 11.72 14.99 -21.83
C ILE A 164 13.15 15.14 -22.36
N PRO A 165 13.57 14.48 -23.47
CA PRO A 165 14.93 14.66 -24.00
C PRO A 165 15.26 16.10 -24.41
N SER A 166 14.28 16.81 -25.01
CA SER A 166 14.46 18.20 -25.41
C SER A 166 14.63 19.15 -24.22
N SER A 167 13.99 18.88 -23.10
CA SER A 167 14.19 19.65 -21.85
C SER A 167 15.61 19.52 -21.31
N PHE A 168 16.22 18.37 -21.42
CA PHE A 168 17.65 18.23 -21.11
C PHE A 168 18.52 19.08 -22.06
N MET A 169 18.22 19.08 -23.37
CA MET A 169 18.94 19.94 -24.33
C MET A 169 18.75 21.42 -24.02
N MET A 170 17.53 21.85 -23.67
CA MET A 170 17.28 23.23 -23.25
C MET A 170 18.09 23.61 -22.01
N LEU A 171 18.22 22.73 -21.04
CA LEU A 171 19.04 22.96 -19.85
C LEU A 171 20.51 23.20 -20.20
N PHE A 172 21.08 22.40 -21.12
CA PHE A 172 22.46 22.57 -21.60
C PHE A 172 22.65 23.85 -22.43
N ASN A 173 21.63 24.32 -23.12
CA ASN A 173 21.70 25.52 -23.94
C ASN A 173 21.47 26.83 -23.17
N SER A 174 20.76 26.77 -22.02
CA SER A 174 20.38 27.97 -21.26
C SER A 174 21.51 28.54 -20.39
N PHE A 175 22.51 27.73 -19.99
CA PHE A 175 23.71 28.07 -19.18
C PHE A 175 23.51 29.17 -18.09
N SER A 176 22.28 29.40 -17.61
CA SER A 176 22.08 30.29 -16.48
C SER A 176 22.36 29.58 -15.16
N ILE A 177 23.00 30.25 -14.22
CA ILE A 177 23.29 29.71 -12.89
C ILE A 177 21.98 29.29 -12.21
N GLU A 178 20.90 30.06 -12.39
CA GLU A 178 19.57 29.79 -11.84
C GLU A 178 19.00 28.49 -12.37
N ALA A 179 19.02 28.25 -13.68
CA ALA A 179 18.50 27.04 -14.30
C ALA A 179 19.30 25.80 -13.88
N ILE A 180 20.63 25.91 -13.85
CA ILE A 180 21.51 24.81 -13.42
C ILE A 180 21.29 24.47 -11.95
N LEU A 181 21.15 25.46 -11.07
CA LEU A 181 20.89 25.24 -9.66
C LEU A 181 19.51 24.59 -9.44
N ALA A 182 18.46 25.10 -10.10
CA ALA A 182 17.12 24.56 -10.03
C ALA A 182 17.10 23.08 -10.46
N ALA A 183 17.66 22.76 -11.62
CA ALA A 183 17.78 21.37 -12.10
C ALA A 183 18.62 20.48 -11.16
N SER A 184 19.72 21.02 -10.62
CA SER A 184 20.58 20.29 -9.68
C SER A 184 19.83 19.92 -8.41
N ILE A 185 19.03 20.85 -7.85
CA ILE A 185 18.19 20.57 -6.68
C ILE A 185 17.19 19.46 -7.02
N GLY A 186 16.52 19.53 -8.17
CA GLY A 186 15.58 18.50 -8.61
C GLY A 186 16.22 17.13 -8.77
N ILE A 187 17.35 17.06 -9.48
CA ILE A 187 18.07 15.81 -9.75
C ILE A 187 18.63 15.20 -8.46
N VAL A 188 19.29 15.99 -7.60
CA VAL A 188 19.81 15.51 -6.32
C VAL A 188 18.67 15.03 -5.42
N SER A 189 17.54 15.74 -5.39
CA SER A 189 16.34 15.32 -4.68
C SER A 189 15.82 13.96 -5.16
N LEU A 190 15.82 13.74 -6.47
CA LEU A 190 15.42 12.47 -7.06
C LEU A 190 16.38 11.34 -6.67
N PHE A 191 17.70 11.58 -6.67
CA PHE A 191 18.70 10.62 -6.19
C PHE A 191 18.52 10.28 -4.71
N ILE A 192 18.20 11.26 -3.87
CA ILE A 192 17.89 11.02 -2.45
C ILE A 192 16.71 10.07 -2.34
N LEU A 193 15.62 10.31 -3.09
CA LEU A 193 14.39 9.50 -3.03
C LEU A 193 14.63 8.05 -3.48
N PHE A 194 15.37 7.82 -4.56
CA PHE A 194 15.72 6.46 -5.02
C PHE A 194 16.74 5.77 -4.12
N GLY A 195 17.69 6.53 -3.60
CA GLY A 195 18.77 6.02 -2.74
C GLY A 195 18.30 5.70 -1.32
N TYR A 196 17.23 6.37 -0.85
CA TYR A 196 16.78 6.25 0.54
C TYR A 196 16.46 4.81 0.96
N GLY A 197 15.87 4.02 0.07
CA GLY A 197 15.57 2.60 0.34
C GLY A 197 16.82 1.74 0.61
N LYS A 198 17.99 2.17 0.11
CA LYS A 198 19.28 1.47 0.27
C LYS A 198 20.04 1.92 1.53
N ILE A 199 19.61 3.01 2.18
CA ILE A 199 20.27 3.54 3.38
C ILE A 199 20.09 2.54 4.53
N ARG A 200 21.18 2.09 5.13
CA ARG A 200 21.19 1.16 6.29
C ARG A 200 21.15 1.87 7.64
N SER A 201 21.51 3.17 7.67
CA SER A 201 21.55 3.95 8.92
C SER A 201 20.15 4.20 9.46
N ARG A 202 19.88 3.75 10.67
CA ARG A 202 18.60 3.94 11.36
C ARG A 202 18.30 5.40 11.70
N ALA A 203 19.33 6.18 12.03
CA ALA A 203 19.18 7.61 12.33
C ALA A 203 18.64 8.38 11.12
N LEU A 204 19.19 8.10 9.93
CA LEU A 204 18.72 8.75 8.70
C LEU A 204 17.33 8.30 8.28
N ARG A 205 16.90 7.10 8.64
CA ARG A 205 15.55 6.58 8.39
C ARG A 205 14.47 7.12 9.33
N LEU A 206 14.85 7.82 10.40
CA LEU A 206 13.90 8.51 11.28
C LEU A 206 13.14 9.62 10.56
N ILE A 207 13.85 10.33 9.67
CA ILE A 207 13.25 11.38 8.85
C ILE A 207 12.85 10.76 7.51
N PRO A 208 11.58 10.85 7.11
CA PRO A 208 11.10 10.33 5.82
C PRO A 208 11.84 10.95 4.63
N ALA A 209 12.00 10.18 3.53
CA ALA A 209 12.70 10.64 2.33
C ALA A 209 12.21 11.99 1.79
N PRO A 210 10.90 12.30 1.68
CA PRO A 210 10.43 13.59 1.22
C PRO A 210 10.88 14.76 2.11
N MET A 211 11.05 14.52 3.41
CA MET A 211 11.51 15.58 4.32
C MET A 211 13.00 15.88 4.14
N TRP A 212 13.84 14.88 3.81
CA TRP A 212 15.24 15.12 3.44
C TRP A 212 15.35 16.03 2.22
N VAL A 213 14.46 15.87 1.24
CA VAL A 213 14.39 16.74 0.05
C VAL A 213 14.05 18.18 0.45
N VAL A 214 13.08 18.37 1.33
CA VAL A 214 12.72 19.71 1.85
C VAL A 214 13.89 20.32 2.61
N LEU A 215 14.53 19.55 3.50
CA LEU A 215 15.69 20.02 4.28
C LEU A 215 16.87 20.42 3.36
N LEU A 216 17.08 19.68 2.28
CA LEU A 216 18.07 20.04 1.27
C LEU A 216 17.75 21.40 0.63
N ALA A 217 16.51 21.59 0.14
CA ALA A 217 16.10 22.81 -0.55
C ALA A 217 16.16 24.04 0.37
N VAL A 218 15.63 23.91 1.59
CA VAL A 218 15.67 24.99 2.60
C VAL A 218 17.09 25.25 3.09
N GLY A 219 17.89 24.19 3.31
CA GLY A 219 19.27 24.30 3.73
C GLY A 219 20.14 25.03 2.71
N LEU A 220 19.92 24.77 1.40
CA LEU A 220 20.61 25.51 0.34
C LEU A 220 20.23 27.01 0.33
N SER A 221 18.93 27.33 0.53
CA SER A 221 18.53 28.73 0.63
C SER A 221 19.24 29.47 1.75
N TYR A 222 19.29 28.88 2.97
CA TYR A 222 20.03 29.45 4.10
C TYR A 222 21.53 29.52 3.86
N TYR A 223 22.10 28.53 3.16
CA TYR A 223 23.54 28.56 2.80
C TYR A 223 23.89 29.79 1.99
N PHE A 224 23.09 30.11 0.95
CA PHE A 224 23.30 31.30 0.13
C PHE A 224 23.12 32.59 0.92
N GLU A 225 22.09 32.70 1.76
CA GLU A 225 21.83 33.89 2.57
C GLU A 225 22.93 34.14 3.62
N LEU A 226 23.43 33.10 4.29
CA LEU A 226 24.33 33.27 5.45
C LEU A 226 25.80 33.25 5.10
N PHE A 227 26.21 32.51 4.06
CA PHE A 227 27.64 32.26 3.79
C PHE A 227 28.14 32.83 2.47
N SER A 228 27.28 33.07 1.48
CA SER A 228 27.73 33.56 0.18
C SER A 228 27.54 35.06 -0.02
N ASN A 229 26.81 35.76 0.86
CA ASN A 229 26.34 37.15 0.70
C ASN A 229 25.69 37.41 -0.67
N MET A 230 25.16 36.38 -1.30
CA MET A 230 24.41 36.41 -2.55
C MET A 230 22.97 36.10 -2.28
N ASP A 231 22.08 36.75 -2.99
CA ASP A 231 20.68 36.34 -3.02
C ASP A 231 20.58 34.90 -3.50
N TYR A 232 19.60 34.17 -2.98
CA TYR A 232 19.36 32.77 -3.40
C TYR A 232 19.12 32.73 -4.92
N PRO A 233 20.05 32.15 -5.71
CA PRO A 233 20.01 32.25 -7.17
C PRO A 233 18.98 31.27 -7.77
N ILE A 234 17.75 31.43 -7.36
CA ILE A 234 16.59 30.73 -7.92
C ILE A 234 15.51 31.76 -8.23
N ALA A 235 14.97 31.69 -9.43
CA ALA A 235 13.91 32.57 -9.87
C ALA A 235 12.70 32.49 -8.92
N SER A 236 12.08 33.62 -8.60
CA SER A 236 10.97 33.71 -7.64
C SER A 236 9.75 32.86 -8.03
N ASN A 237 9.54 32.64 -9.34
CA ASN A 237 8.49 31.75 -9.85
C ASN A 237 8.78 30.25 -9.58
N LEU A 238 10.01 29.88 -9.20
CA LEU A 238 10.39 28.53 -8.80
C LEU A 238 10.41 28.34 -7.29
N LEU A 239 9.94 29.31 -6.50
CA LEU A 239 9.76 29.21 -5.06
C LEU A 239 8.27 29.09 -4.69
N ILE A 240 7.98 28.54 -3.52
CA ILE A 240 6.60 28.44 -3.05
C ILE A 240 6.10 29.82 -2.64
N SER A 241 4.99 30.26 -3.22
CA SER A 241 4.26 31.45 -2.81
C SER A 241 3.16 31.08 -1.80
N LEU A 242 3.20 31.68 -0.63
CA LEU A 242 2.14 31.58 0.38
C LEU A 242 1.57 32.98 0.66
N PRO A 243 0.25 33.11 0.87
CA PRO A 243 -0.33 34.40 1.24
C PRO A 243 0.21 34.88 2.59
N GLU A 244 0.45 36.20 2.72
CA GLU A 244 0.96 36.79 3.98
C GLU A 244 0.03 36.54 5.16
N ASN A 245 -1.27 36.59 4.97
CA ASN A 245 -2.29 36.31 5.96
C ASN A 245 -3.07 35.03 5.62
N LEU A 246 -2.62 33.91 6.11
CA LEU A 246 -3.22 32.59 5.88
C LEU A 246 -4.67 32.47 6.34
N LEU A 247 -5.07 33.22 7.38
CA LEU A 247 -6.39 33.12 8.00
C LEU A 247 -7.42 34.11 7.45
N SER A 248 -7.01 35.16 6.75
CA SER A 248 -7.92 36.19 6.24
C SER A 248 -8.19 36.12 4.72
N SER A 249 -7.49 35.26 4.00
CA SER A 249 -7.53 35.22 2.51
C SER A 249 -7.97 33.85 1.99
N PHE A 250 -9.00 33.26 2.60
CA PHE A 250 -9.57 32.02 2.04
C PHE A 250 -10.28 32.32 0.72
N PRO A 251 -9.92 31.66 -0.38
CA PRO A 251 -10.65 31.75 -1.64
C PRO A 251 -12.01 31.06 -1.49
N TYR A 252 -13.08 31.77 -1.89
CA TYR A 252 -14.43 31.22 -1.85
C TYR A 252 -14.77 30.53 -3.17
N PRO A 253 -15.51 29.40 -3.13
CA PRO A 253 -15.98 28.70 -4.32
C PRO A 253 -16.95 29.57 -5.12
N ASP A 254 -16.76 29.62 -6.45
CA ASP A 254 -17.66 30.31 -7.36
C ASP A 254 -18.60 29.31 -8.05
N PHE A 255 -19.91 29.44 -7.81
CA PHE A 255 -20.95 28.56 -8.32
C PHE A 255 -21.58 29.02 -9.65
N ASN A 256 -21.08 30.06 -10.29
CA ASN A 256 -21.70 30.61 -11.50
C ASN A 256 -21.79 29.62 -12.67
N LYS A 257 -20.96 28.59 -12.71
CA LYS A 257 -20.98 27.53 -13.73
C LYS A 257 -21.75 26.26 -13.35
N ILE A 258 -22.55 26.27 -12.28
CA ILE A 258 -23.23 25.08 -11.75
C ILE A 258 -24.15 24.37 -12.77
N LEU A 259 -24.72 25.11 -13.73
CA LEU A 259 -25.58 24.59 -14.79
C LEU A 259 -24.83 24.21 -16.07
N ASP A 260 -23.51 24.45 -16.11
CA ASP A 260 -22.68 24.09 -17.26
C ASP A 260 -22.49 22.55 -17.31
N PHE A 261 -22.70 21.99 -18.49
CA PHE A 261 -22.53 20.54 -18.69
C PHE A 261 -21.10 20.07 -18.41
N GLN A 262 -20.10 20.89 -18.74
CA GLN A 262 -18.69 20.58 -18.44
C GLN A 262 -18.44 20.57 -16.93
N PHE A 263 -19.01 21.54 -16.21
CA PHE A 263 -18.92 21.61 -14.76
C PHE A 263 -19.53 20.38 -14.09
N LEU A 264 -20.73 19.95 -14.51
CA LEU A 264 -21.39 18.74 -14.00
C LEU A 264 -20.57 17.48 -14.28
N GLY A 265 -19.95 17.40 -15.47
CA GLY A 265 -19.04 16.31 -15.83
C GLY A 265 -17.81 16.25 -14.89
N ILE A 266 -17.25 17.41 -14.54
CA ILE A 266 -16.15 17.51 -13.58
C ILE A 266 -16.58 17.10 -12.17
N VAL A 267 -17.73 17.56 -11.70
CA VAL A 267 -18.30 17.14 -10.40
C VAL A 267 -18.44 15.63 -10.31
N LEU A 268 -18.99 15.00 -11.36
CA LEU A 268 -19.15 13.56 -11.43
C LEU A 268 -17.78 12.84 -11.44
N SER A 269 -16.81 13.36 -12.20
CA SER A 269 -15.45 12.84 -12.27
C SER A 269 -14.76 12.87 -10.91
N LEU A 270 -14.78 14.02 -10.25
CA LEU A 270 -14.20 14.18 -8.92
C LEU A 270 -14.87 13.24 -7.91
N THR A 271 -16.21 13.12 -7.96
CA THR A 271 -16.96 12.24 -7.05
C THR A 271 -16.58 10.77 -7.22
N LEU A 272 -16.58 10.28 -8.46
CA LEU A 272 -16.28 8.88 -8.75
C LEU A 272 -14.83 8.54 -8.39
N ILE A 273 -13.88 9.36 -8.81
CA ILE A 273 -12.46 9.09 -8.59
C ILE A 273 -12.12 9.19 -7.11
N SER A 274 -12.59 10.24 -6.41
CA SER A 274 -12.38 10.37 -4.96
C SER A 274 -12.98 9.22 -4.18
N SER A 275 -14.17 8.76 -4.57
CA SER A 275 -14.84 7.63 -3.93
C SER A 275 -14.06 6.34 -4.15
N ILE A 276 -13.69 6.03 -5.40
CA ILE A 276 -12.95 4.81 -5.76
C ILE A 276 -11.58 4.78 -5.10
N GLU A 277 -10.79 5.85 -5.23
CA GLU A 277 -9.45 5.97 -4.63
C GLU A 277 -9.52 5.76 -3.12
N SER A 278 -10.48 6.39 -2.46
CA SER A 278 -10.67 6.25 -1.02
C SER A 278 -11.08 4.85 -0.60
N LEU A 279 -12.06 4.25 -1.27
CA LEU A 279 -12.53 2.90 -0.93
C LEU A 279 -11.44 1.84 -1.11
N LEU A 280 -10.65 1.95 -2.18
CA LEU A 280 -9.50 1.06 -2.42
C LEU A 280 -8.41 1.26 -1.37
N SER A 281 -8.13 2.52 -1.05
CA SER A 281 -7.13 2.90 -0.04
C SER A 281 -7.49 2.36 1.34
N ILE A 282 -8.75 2.52 1.75
CA ILE A 282 -9.24 2.01 3.04
C ILE A 282 -9.10 0.49 3.11
N LYS A 283 -9.50 -0.23 2.06
CA LYS A 283 -9.36 -1.69 1.99
C LYS A 283 -7.90 -2.14 2.07
N ALA A 284 -7.00 -1.42 1.39
CA ALA A 284 -5.57 -1.71 1.45
C ALA A 284 -5.01 -1.49 2.87
N VAL A 285 -5.44 -0.42 3.55
CA VAL A 285 -5.02 -0.13 4.93
C VAL A 285 -5.60 -1.15 5.92
N ASP A 286 -6.85 -1.60 5.74
CA ASP A 286 -7.44 -2.67 6.55
C ASP A 286 -6.62 -3.97 6.47
N LYS A 287 -6.02 -4.28 5.31
CA LYS A 287 -5.10 -5.43 5.16
C LYS A 287 -3.83 -5.27 6.00
N LEU A 288 -3.36 -4.03 6.17
CA LEU A 288 -2.16 -3.69 6.94
C LEU A 288 -2.43 -3.56 8.44
N ASP A 289 -3.69 -3.39 8.88
CA ASP A 289 -4.04 -3.20 10.29
C ASP A 289 -3.57 -4.40 11.13
N PRO A 290 -2.65 -4.21 12.11
CA PRO A 290 -2.21 -5.29 12.99
C PRO A 290 -3.36 -5.92 13.79
N GLN A 291 -4.41 -5.15 14.09
CA GLN A 291 -5.60 -5.62 14.81
C GLN A 291 -6.66 -6.23 13.88
N LYS A 292 -6.43 -6.19 12.55
CA LYS A 292 -7.32 -6.75 11.52
C LYS A 292 -8.76 -6.25 11.58
N ARG A 293 -8.94 -5.00 12.00
CA ARG A 293 -10.25 -4.35 12.03
C ARG A 293 -10.73 -4.08 10.59
N ARG A 294 -12.01 -4.20 10.38
CA ARG A 294 -12.65 -3.82 9.12
C ARG A 294 -13.25 -2.43 9.25
N SER A 295 -12.97 -1.58 8.29
CA SER A 295 -13.53 -0.23 8.22
C SER A 295 -14.96 -0.24 7.70
N ASN A 296 -15.76 0.69 8.20
CA ASN A 296 -17.10 0.92 7.66
C ASN A 296 -17.00 1.88 6.47
N LEU A 297 -16.95 1.33 5.27
CA LEU A 297 -16.76 2.07 4.01
C LEU A 297 -17.82 3.16 3.78
N ASN A 298 -19.09 2.89 4.15
CA ASN A 298 -20.15 3.89 4.01
C ASN A 298 -20.00 5.04 4.99
N LYS A 299 -19.52 4.77 6.20
CA LYS A 299 -19.23 5.79 7.18
C LYS A 299 -18.03 6.66 6.76
N ASP A 300 -17.01 6.02 6.16
CA ASP A 300 -15.86 6.73 5.60
C ASP A 300 -16.25 7.61 4.42
N LEU A 301 -17.07 7.13 3.47
CA LEU A 301 -17.56 7.96 2.36
C LEU A 301 -18.32 9.20 2.85
N ARG A 302 -19.15 9.06 3.89
CA ARG A 302 -19.83 10.22 4.49
C ARG A 302 -18.84 11.20 5.10
N ALA A 303 -17.87 10.71 5.85
CA ALA A 303 -16.86 11.55 6.48
C ALA A 303 -15.96 12.26 5.46
N LEU A 304 -15.52 11.53 4.43
CA LEU A 304 -14.71 12.07 3.33
C LEU A 304 -15.49 13.06 2.48
N GLY A 305 -16.76 12.77 2.18
CA GLY A 305 -17.64 13.69 1.46
C GLY A 305 -17.82 15.00 2.21
N LEU A 306 -18.14 14.94 3.50
CA LEU A 306 -18.24 16.13 4.35
C LEU A 306 -16.90 16.88 4.44
N ALA A 307 -15.79 16.16 4.60
CA ALA A 307 -14.46 16.76 4.64
C ALA A 307 -14.12 17.46 3.32
N SER A 308 -14.44 16.85 2.17
CA SER A 308 -14.24 17.47 0.84
C SER A 308 -15.09 18.71 0.65
N ALA A 309 -16.36 18.68 1.05
CA ALA A 309 -17.23 19.86 0.97
C ALA A 309 -16.70 21.01 1.81
N ILE A 310 -16.33 20.75 3.05
CA ILE A 310 -15.71 21.75 3.94
C ILE A 310 -14.37 22.24 3.36
N SER A 311 -13.53 21.32 2.87
CA SER A 311 -12.24 21.65 2.28
C SER A 311 -12.40 22.59 1.07
N GLY A 312 -13.28 22.27 0.12
CA GLY A 312 -13.57 23.13 -1.03
C GLY A 312 -14.10 24.49 -0.63
N PHE A 313 -14.89 24.59 0.44
CA PHE A 313 -15.39 25.86 0.94
C PHE A 313 -14.30 26.77 1.52
N PHE A 314 -13.26 26.19 2.11
CA PHE A 314 -12.10 26.90 2.65
C PHE A 314 -10.89 26.95 1.69
N GLY A 315 -11.09 26.70 0.38
CA GLY A 315 -10.03 26.79 -0.61
C GLY A 315 -9.11 25.55 -0.66
N GLY A 316 -9.50 24.45 -0.04
CA GLY A 316 -8.74 23.20 -0.11
C GLY A 316 -9.18 22.27 -1.23
N LEU A 317 -8.32 21.33 -1.58
CA LEU A 317 -8.61 20.29 -2.58
C LEU A 317 -9.53 19.21 -2.03
N ASN A 318 -9.96 18.26 -2.88
CA ASN A 318 -10.71 17.08 -2.46
C ASN A 318 -9.95 16.28 -1.38
N VAL A 319 -10.69 15.80 -0.42
CA VAL A 319 -10.19 14.93 0.64
C VAL A 319 -10.43 13.47 0.28
N VAL A 320 -9.36 12.70 0.22
CA VAL A 320 -9.41 11.25 0.00
C VAL A 320 -8.55 10.53 1.04
N THR A 321 -8.75 9.23 1.17
CA THR A 321 -7.84 8.38 1.94
C THR A 321 -6.59 8.09 1.12
N VAL A 322 -5.41 8.34 1.70
CA VAL A 322 -4.13 8.21 1.00
C VAL A 322 -3.35 7.00 1.53
N ILE A 323 -3.18 5.96 0.70
CA ILE A 323 -2.52 4.70 1.09
C ILE A 323 -1.08 4.94 1.57
N ALA A 324 -0.29 5.73 0.83
CA ALA A 324 1.11 5.96 1.14
C ALA A 324 1.32 6.54 2.54
N ARG A 325 0.53 7.57 2.89
CA ARG A 325 0.57 8.18 4.24
C ARG A 325 0.03 7.23 5.30
N SER A 326 -1.04 6.49 4.99
CA SER A 326 -1.61 5.48 5.88
C SER A 326 -0.66 4.33 6.17
N SER A 327 0.15 3.90 5.21
CA SER A 327 1.21 2.91 5.42
C SER A 327 2.26 3.42 6.40
N VAL A 328 2.69 4.67 6.27
CA VAL A 328 3.61 5.30 7.22
C VAL A 328 3.00 5.30 8.62
N ASN A 329 1.70 5.61 8.73
CA ASN A 329 0.97 5.58 9.99
C ASN A 329 0.97 4.18 10.63
N VAL A 330 0.68 3.14 9.85
CA VAL A 330 0.72 1.74 10.32
C VAL A 330 2.12 1.33 10.73
N ASN A 331 3.13 1.64 9.90
CA ASN A 331 4.53 1.29 10.17
C ASN A 331 5.08 2.00 11.42
N ASN A 332 4.54 3.19 11.75
CA ASN A 332 4.82 3.89 13.01
C ASN A 332 3.91 3.45 14.16
N SER A 333 3.33 2.25 14.05
CA SER A 333 2.56 1.58 15.10
C SER A 333 1.34 2.36 15.60
N ALA A 334 0.74 3.21 14.77
CA ALA A 334 -0.52 3.86 15.13
C ALA A 334 -1.56 2.82 15.56
N SER A 335 -2.35 3.13 16.55
CA SER A 335 -3.32 2.20 17.14
C SER A 335 -4.77 2.55 16.81
N ASN A 336 -5.05 3.82 16.54
CA ASN A 336 -6.39 4.31 16.25
C ASN A 336 -6.36 5.62 15.44
N ARG A 337 -7.53 6.09 15.04
CA ARG A 337 -7.74 7.28 14.20
C ARG A 337 -7.29 8.61 14.79
N SER A 338 -6.92 8.68 16.10
CA SER A 338 -6.36 9.90 16.67
C SER A 338 -5.02 10.29 16.02
N SER A 339 -4.29 9.34 15.41
CA SER A 339 -3.09 9.65 14.64
C SER A 339 -3.38 10.55 13.43
N ASN A 340 -4.55 10.39 12.77
CA ASN A 340 -4.97 11.27 11.68
C ASN A 340 -5.32 12.69 12.19
N PHE A 341 -5.88 12.80 13.39
CA PHE A 341 -6.09 14.10 14.06
C PHE A 341 -4.75 14.78 14.39
N PHE A 342 -3.82 14.05 14.99
CA PHE A 342 -2.48 14.59 15.29
C PHE A 342 -1.70 14.97 14.03
N HIS A 343 -1.85 14.22 12.95
CA HIS A 343 -1.31 14.57 11.64
C HIS A 343 -1.81 15.94 11.16
N ALA A 344 -3.13 16.19 11.25
CA ALA A 344 -3.73 17.47 10.91
C ALA A 344 -3.23 18.60 11.84
N PHE A 345 -3.16 18.33 13.13
CA PHE A 345 -2.64 19.26 14.12
C PHE A 345 -1.19 19.69 13.84
N PHE A 346 -0.31 18.74 13.56
CA PHE A 346 1.09 19.06 13.24
C PHE A 346 1.24 19.79 11.90
N LEU A 347 0.42 19.49 10.90
CA LEU A 347 0.40 20.24 9.65
C LEU A 347 0.00 21.71 9.89
N LEU A 348 -1.05 21.93 10.68
CA LEU A 348 -1.46 23.28 11.06
C LEU A 348 -0.32 24.01 11.80
N LEU A 349 0.32 23.33 12.74
CA LEU A 349 1.44 23.89 13.50
C LEU A 349 2.62 24.24 12.58
N PHE A 350 2.95 23.37 11.63
CA PHE A 350 4.04 23.62 10.68
C PHE A 350 3.76 24.84 9.80
N VAL A 351 2.54 25.00 9.30
CA VAL A 351 2.18 26.15 8.48
C VAL A 351 2.26 27.45 9.26
N ILE A 352 1.84 27.45 10.52
CA ILE A 352 1.89 28.65 11.36
C ILE A 352 3.32 29.00 11.79
N LEU A 353 4.12 28.00 12.18
CA LEU A 353 5.46 28.25 12.74
C LEU A 353 6.55 28.37 11.68
N PHE A 354 6.41 27.67 10.54
CA PHE A 354 7.46 27.54 9.53
C PHE A 354 7.06 28.13 8.17
N GLN A 355 6.17 29.13 8.15
CA GLN A 355 5.71 29.77 6.92
C GLN A 355 6.88 30.27 6.05
N ASN A 356 7.83 31.00 6.66
CA ASN A 356 9.01 31.53 5.97
C ASN A 356 9.90 30.42 5.40
N GLN A 357 10.07 29.31 6.13
CA GLN A 357 10.86 28.17 5.67
C GLN A 357 10.17 27.43 4.50
N ILE A 358 8.84 27.34 4.55
CA ILE A 358 8.06 26.73 3.47
C ILE A 358 8.19 27.53 2.19
N GLN A 359 8.19 28.86 2.24
CA GLN A 359 8.40 29.73 1.06
C GLN A 359 9.79 29.60 0.42
N LYS A 360 10.78 29.12 1.18
CA LYS A 360 12.14 28.84 0.68
C LYS A 360 12.29 27.50 -0.03
N ILE A 361 11.24 26.68 -0.06
CA ILE A 361 11.29 25.39 -0.75
C ILE A 361 11.21 25.62 -2.26
N ALA A 362 12.20 25.14 -3.00
CA ALA A 362 12.23 25.22 -4.44
C ALA A 362 11.23 24.21 -5.08
N LEU A 363 10.47 24.67 -6.09
CA LEU A 363 9.52 23.81 -6.83
C LEU A 363 10.18 22.58 -7.46
N PRO A 364 11.41 22.63 -8.02
CA PRO A 364 12.12 21.45 -8.50
C PRO A 364 12.27 20.33 -7.46
N ALA A 365 12.43 20.67 -6.18
CA ALA A 365 12.51 19.70 -5.11
C ALA A 365 11.18 18.97 -4.90
N LEU A 366 10.05 19.71 -4.88
CA LEU A 366 8.71 19.09 -4.77
C LEU A 366 8.36 18.31 -6.02
N ALA A 367 8.72 18.82 -7.20
CA ALA A 367 8.52 18.12 -8.46
C ALA A 367 9.26 16.78 -8.48
N ALA A 368 10.49 16.69 -7.95
CA ALA A 368 11.21 15.44 -7.80
C ALA A 368 10.47 14.40 -6.94
N ILE A 369 9.81 14.84 -5.85
CA ILE A 369 8.96 13.95 -5.02
C ILE A 369 7.80 13.41 -5.84
N LEU A 370 7.19 14.25 -6.68
CA LEU A 370 6.07 13.85 -7.52
C LEU A 370 6.50 12.97 -8.69
N VAL A 371 7.66 13.22 -9.30
CA VAL A 371 8.28 12.35 -10.32
C VAL A 371 8.53 10.96 -9.73
N TYR A 372 9.11 10.89 -8.54
CA TYR A 372 9.31 9.62 -7.84
C TYR A 372 7.98 8.89 -7.55
N THR A 373 6.96 9.64 -7.14
CA THR A 373 5.61 9.10 -6.89
C THR A 373 4.98 8.57 -8.18
N GLY A 374 5.06 9.34 -9.26
CA GLY A 374 4.59 8.94 -10.58
C GLY A 374 5.28 7.68 -11.10
N TYR A 375 6.61 7.61 -10.95
CA TYR A 375 7.39 6.41 -11.28
C TYR A 375 6.93 5.19 -10.46
N LYS A 376 6.67 5.32 -9.17
CA LYS A 376 6.18 4.21 -8.33
C LYS A 376 4.81 3.71 -8.75
N LEU A 377 3.90 4.61 -9.14
CA LEU A 377 2.57 4.25 -9.64
C LEU A 377 2.63 3.53 -11.01
N SER A 378 3.53 3.96 -11.89
CA SER A 378 3.69 3.42 -13.26
C SER A 378 4.87 2.48 -13.41
N SER A 379 5.40 1.95 -12.30
CA SER A 379 6.61 1.13 -12.29
C SER A 379 6.51 -0.07 -13.24
N PRO A 380 7.56 -0.35 -14.05
CA PRO A 380 7.61 -1.54 -14.91
C PRO A 380 7.39 -2.84 -14.16
N SER A 381 7.78 -2.91 -12.88
CA SER A 381 7.55 -4.08 -12.03
C SER A 381 6.06 -4.37 -11.82
N ASN A 382 5.20 -3.33 -11.75
CA ASN A 382 3.75 -3.48 -11.64
C ASN A 382 3.18 -4.08 -12.94
N ILE A 383 3.63 -3.57 -14.10
CA ILE A 383 3.21 -4.09 -15.42
C ILE A 383 3.60 -5.56 -15.58
N LEU A 384 4.85 -5.89 -15.23
CA LEU A 384 5.34 -7.27 -15.26
C LEU A 384 4.59 -8.16 -14.26
N GLY A 385 4.21 -7.61 -13.10
CA GLY A 385 3.37 -8.30 -12.11
C GLY A 385 2.03 -8.71 -12.72
N ILE A 386 1.37 -7.80 -13.42
CA ILE A 386 0.09 -8.07 -14.11
C ILE A 386 0.26 -9.07 -15.25
N ALA A 387 1.31 -8.91 -16.06
CA ALA A 387 1.60 -9.84 -17.15
C ALA A 387 1.80 -11.28 -16.67
N ARG A 388 2.34 -11.48 -15.46
CA ARG A 388 2.49 -12.81 -14.84
C ARG A 388 1.18 -13.41 -14.37
N ILE A 389 0.16 -12.58 -14.09
CA ILE A 389 -1.18 -13.07 -13.71
C ILE A 389 -1.86 -13.71 -14.92
N GLY A 390 -1.81 -13.05 -16.08
CA GLY A 390 -2.39 -13.55 -17.33
C GLY A 390 -2.32 -12.49 -18.43
N LYS A 391 -2.32 -12.96 -19.68
CA LYS A 391 -2.30 -12.09 -20.87
C LYS A 391 -3.56 -11.23 -20.96
N GLU A 392 -4.69 -11.79 -20.57
CA GLU A 392 -5.98 -11.10 -20.52
C GLU A 392 -5.97 -9.95 -19.49
N GLN A 393 -5.32 -10.14 -18.35
CA GLN A 393 -5.18 -9.10 -17.35
C GLN A 393 -4.28 -7.96 -17.86
N LEU A 394 -3.21 -8.30 -18.57
CA LEU A 394 -2.35 -7.33 -19.24
C LEU A 394 -3.12 -6.55 -20.31
N ALA A 395 -3.98 -7.22 -21.09
CA ALA A 395 -4.80 -6.56 -22.12
C ALA A 395 -5.78 -5.56 -21.50
N ILE A 396 -6.47 -5.93 -20.42
CA ILE A 396 -7.36 -5.02 -19.66
C ILE A 396 -6.58 -3.82 -19.11
N PHE A 397 -5.43 -4.10 -18.51
CA PHE A 397 -4.53 -3.06 -17.98
C PHE A 397 -4.11 -2.07 -19.07
N LEU A 398 -3.59 -2.57 -20.19
CA LEU A 398 -3.12 -1.72 -21.30
C LEU A 398 -4.27 -0.94 -21.95
N ALA A 399 -5.43 -1.56 -22.17
CA ALA A 399 -6.61 -0.88 -22.68
C ALA A 399 -7.00 0.29 -21.77
N THR A 400 -7.05 0.07 -20.46
CA THR A 400 -7.35 1.12 -19.48
C THR A 400 -6.28 2.21 -19.45
N LEU A 401 -5.01 1.82 -19.43
CA LEU A 401 -3.87 2.75 -19.40
C LEU A 401 -3.89 3.67 -20.61
N ILE A 402 -3.95 3.10 -21.81
CA ILE A 402 -3.91 3.87 -23.06
C ILE A 402 -5.13 4.79 -23.18
N THR A 403 -6.32 4.28 -22.91
CA THR A 403 -7.55 5.11 -23.01
C THR A 403 -7.61 6.19 -21.94
N THR A 404 -7.04 5.94 -20.75
CA THR A 404 -6.91 6.98 -19.72
C THR A 404 -5.96 8.10 -20.16
N LEU A 405 -4.83 7.76 -20.79
CA LEU A 405 -3.86 8.73 -21.28
C LEU A 405 -4.41 9.59 -22.43
N LEU A 406 -5.22 9.01 -23.31
CA LEU A 406 -5.77 9.68 -24.51
C LEU A 406 -7.07 10.43 -24.23
N GLY A 407 -7.98 9.86 -23.46
CA GLY A 407 -9.35 10.35 -23.30
C GLY A 407 -9.75 10.67 -21.85
N GLY A 408 -8.80 10.61 -20.91
CA GLY A 408 -9.04 10.91 -19.52
C GLY A 408 -9.56 9.72 -18.71
N ILE A 409 -9.66 9.93 -17.39
CA ILE A 409 -9.83 8.85 -16.40
C ILE A 409 -11.19 8.15 -16.53
N ILE A 410 -12.27 8.89 -16.76
CA ILE A 410 -13.62 8.29 -16.89
C ILE A 410 -13.69 7.36 -18.09
N LEU A 411 -13.21 7.82 -19.25
CA LEU A 411 -13.18 7.00 -20.46
C LEU A 411 -12.31 5.77 -20.24
N GLY A 412 -11.14 5.95 -19.59
CA GLY A 412 -10.23 4.85 -19.28
C GLY A 412 -10.86 3.77 -18.42
N ILE A 413 -11.50 4.14 -17.31
CA ILE A 413 -12.20 3.18 -16.44
C ILE A 413 -13.33 2.49 -17.19
N THR A 414 -14.13 3.25 -17.95
CA THR A 414 -15.24 2.69 -18.71
C THR A 414 -14.79 1.66 -19.72
N ILE A 415 -13.76 1.99 -20.52
CA ILE A 415 -13.16 1.05 -21.48
C ILE A 415 -12.50 -0.13 -20.77
N GLY A 416 -11.88 0.08 -19.61
CA GLY A 416 -11.32 -0.99 -18.78
C GLY A 416 -12.37 -2.00 -18.33
N ILE A 417 -13.53 -1.54 -17.86
CA ILE A 417 -14.65 -2.39 -17.46
C ILE A 417 -15.22 -3.13 -18.70
N ILE A 418 -15.43 -2.40 -19.80
CA ILE A 418 -15.95 -2.99 -21.05
C ILE A 418 -14.95 -4.03 -21.58
N SER A 419 -13.66 -3.75 -21.58
CA SER A 419 -12.63 -4.69 -22.02
C SER A 419 -12.62 -5.94 -21.16
N ALA A 420 -12.70 -5.81 -19.83
CA ALA A 420 -12.79 -6.96 -18.93
C ALA A 420 -14.04 -7.79 -19.22
N PHE A 421 -15.20 -7.14 -19.41
CA PHE A 421 -16.44 -7.79 -19.75
C PHE A 421 -16.32 -8.56 -21.08
N LEU A 422 -15.83 -7.90 -22.15
CA LEU A 422 -15.68 -8.51 -23.49
C LEU A 422 -14.69 -9.69 -23.46
N ILE A 423 -13.56 -9.54 -22.77
CA ILE A 423 -12.58 -10.63 -22.64
C ILE A 423 -13.18 -11.82 -21.90
N HIS A 424 -13.95 -11.59 -20.83
CA HIS A 424 -14.62 -12.66 -20.11
C HIS A 424 -15.68 -13.37 -20.98
N VAL A 425 -16.42 -12.62 -21.81
CA VAL A 425 -17.38 -13.19 -22.77
C VAL A 425 -16.65 -14.05 -23.82
N LEU A 426 -15.54 -13.54 -24.37
CA LEU A 426 -14.73 -14.28 -25.36
C LEU A 426 -14.13 -15.57 -24.79
N ILE A 427 -13.59 -15.52 -23.57
CA ILE A 427 -13.04 -16.71 -22.91
C ILE A 427 -14.10 -17.77 -22.70
N ASN A 428 -15.33 -17.38 -22.39
CA ASN A 428 -16.41 -18.32 -22.08
C ASN A 428 -17.25 -18.72 -23.29
N ASN A 429 -17.03 -18.12 -24.45
CA ASN A 429 -17.79 -18.39 -25.71
C ASN A 429 -19.32 -18.33 -25.56
N SER A 430 -19.85 -17.59 -24.59
CA SER A 430 -21.27 -17.55 -24.29
C SER A 430 -21.71 -16.22 -23.73
N PHE A 431 -22.20 -15.33 -24.59
CA PHE A 431 -22.74 -14.04 -24.23
C PHE A 431 -24.02 -14.16 -23.37
N LEU A 432 -24.97 -15.01 -23.82
CA LEU A 432 -26.26 -15.17 -23.15
C LEU A 432 -26.16 -15.78 -21.74
N LEU A 433 -25.30 -16.78 -21.56
CA LEU A 433 -25.07 -17.39 -20.25
C LEU A 433 -24.36 -16.42 -19.31
N PHE A 434 -23.40 -15.67 -19.83
CA PHE A 434 -22.64 -14.69 -19.02
C PHE A 434 -23.54 -13.56 -18.52
N THR A 435 -24.33 -12.94 -19.40
CA THR A 435 -25.25 -11.85 -19.04
C THR A 435 -26.38 -12.32 -18.13
N ARG A 436 -26.94 -13.51 -18.37
CA ARG A 436 -27.95 -14.11 -17.49
C ARG A 436 -27.46 -14.32 -16.07
N ASN A 437 -26.20 -14.72 -15.91
CA ASN A 437 -25.60 -15.00 -14.61
C ASN A 437 -25.17 -13.74 -13.84
N ILE A 438 -24.96 -12.61 -14.53
CA ILE A 438 -24.77 -11.31 -13.87
C ILE A 438 -26.04 -10.86 -13.16
N LEU A 439 -27.19 -11.07 -13.79
CA LEU A 439 -28.48 -10.60 -13.30
C LEU A 439 -29.09 -11.52 -12.24
N LYS A 440 -28.87 -12.83 -12.32
CA LYS A 440 -29.39 -13.81 -11.35
C LYS A 440 -28.39 -14.09 -10.24
N PRO A 441 -28.82 -14.22 -8.98
CA PRO A 441 -27.98 -14.68 -7.92
C PRO A 441 -27.60 -16.14 -8.17
N ASN A 442 -26.30 -16.37 -8.37
CA ASN A 442 -25.72 -17.69 -8.58
C ASN A 442 -24.94 -18.18 -7.35
N VAL A 443 -25.18 -17.56 -6.22
CA VAL A 443 -24.59 -17.90 -4.92
C VAL A 443 -25.68 -18.34 -3.98
N LEU A 444 -25.52 -19.49 -3.38
CA LEU A 444 -26.41 -20.06 -2.35
C LEU A 444 -25.61 -20.22 -1.07
N MET A 445 -26.15 -19.77 0.05
CA MET A 445 -25.59 -19.98 1.37
C MET A 445 -26.63 -20.64 2.27
N TYR A 446 -26.22 -21.65 3.00
CA TYR A 446 -27.00 -22.27 4.04
C TYR A 446 -26.08 -22.75 5.17
N ARG A 447 -26.68 -22.96 6.35
CA ARG A 447 -26.01 -23.57 7.49
C ARG A 447 -26.40 -25.03 7.54
N GLU A 448 -25.41 -25.91 7.61
CA GLU A 448 -25.62 -27.34 7.78
C GLU A 448 -26.12 -27.62 9.21
N GLU A 449 -27.24 -28.33 9.35
CA GLU A 449 -27.83 -28.59 10.66
C GLU A 449 -26.96 -29.54 11.51
N GLU A 450 -26.36 -30.56 10.89
CA GLU A 450 -25.56 -31.57 11.60
C GLU A 450 -24.20 -31.05 12.05
N SER A 451 -23.47 -30.36 11.19
CA SER A 451 -22.10 -29.88 11.44
C SER A 451 -22.05 -28.46 11.99
N GLY A 452 -23.13 -27.68 11.79
CA GLY A 452 -23.18 -26.26 12.09
C GLY A 452 -22.34 -25.38 11.14
N ASN A 453 -21.76 -25.96 10.10
CA ASN A 453 -20.92 -25.28 9.13
C ASN A 453 -21.76 -24.40 8.19
N TYR A 454 -21.15 -23.29 7.76
CA TYR A 454 -21.72 -22.44 6.71
C TYR A 454 -21.19 -22.90 5.36
N TYR A 455 -22.09 -23.29 4.49
CA TYR A 455 -21.78 -23.74 3.14
C TYR A 455 -22.22 -22.69 2.13
N VAL A 456 -21.29 -22.26 1.28
CA VAL A 456 -21.50 -21.25 0.24
C VAL A 456 -21.17 -21.85 -1.11
N SER A 457 -22.18 -22.14 -1.92
CA SER A 457 -22.01 -22.69 -3.28
C SER A 457 -22.12 -21.58 -4.32
N VAL A 458 -21.14 -21.54 -5.22
CA VAL A 458 -21.11 -20.63 -6.37
C VAL A 458 -21.35 -21.43 -7.65
N LYS A 459 -22.32 -21.01 -8.48
CA LYS A 459 -22.69 -21.70 -9.70
C LYS A 459 -22.35 -20.89 -10.94
N ASN A 460 -22.05 -21.58 -12.03
CA ASN A 460 -21.78 -21.05 -13.38
C ASN A 460 -20.58 -20.10 -13.44
N PHE A 461 -20.78 -18.78 -13.27
CA PHE A 461 -19.74 -17.78 -13.43
C PHE A 461 -19.60 -16.91 -12.19
N CYS A 462 -18.37 -16.68 -11.73
CA CYS A 462 -18.04 -15.74 -10.69
C CYS A 462 -17.01 -14.72 -11.21
N SER A 463 -17.47 -13.49 -11.41
CA SER A 463 -16.65 -12.40 -11.94
C SER A 463 -16.75 -11.16 -11.05
N PHE A 464 -15.91 -10.15 -11.30
CA PHE A 464 -15.96 -8.89 -10.59
C PHE A 464 -17.37 -8.27 -10.52
N LEU A 465 -18.22 -8.49 -11.51
CA LEU A 465 -19.59 -7.96 -11.57
C LEU A 465 -20.53 -8.56 -10.53
N ASN A 466 -20.37 -9.84 -10.18
CA ASN A 466 -21.21 -10.52 -9.20
C ASN A 466 -20.51 -10.84 -7.88
N PHE A 467 -19.20 -10.52 -7.76
CA PHE A 467 -18.40 -10.75 -6.57
C PHE A 467 -18.98 -10.06 -5.33
N TYR A 468 -19.60 -8.89 -5.48
CA TYR A 468 -20.25 -8.20 -4.39
C TYR A 468 -21.32 -9.05 -3.69
N LYS A 469 -22.10 -9.82 -4.46
CA LYS A 469 -23.15 -10.71 -3.91
C LYS A 469 -22.51 -11.84 -3.08
N LEU A 470 -21.46 -12.45 -3.61
CA LEU A 470 -20.68 -13.47 -2.87
C LEU A 470 -20.13 -12.89 -1.58
N LYS A 471 -19.47 -11.75 -1.65
CA LYS A 471 -18.85 -11.11 -0.50
C LYS A 471 -19.88 -10.72 0.57
N LYS A 472 -21.04 -10.21 0.17
CA LYS A 472 -22.13 -9.89 1.10
C LYS A 472 -22.56 -11.12 1.90
N MET A 473 -22.74 -12.26 1.23
CA MET A 473 -23.10 -13.51 1.92
C MET A 473 -21.96 -13.99 2.85
N LEU A 474 -20.72 -13.92 2.40
CA LEU A 474 -19.58 -14.26 3.24
C LEU A 474 -19.49 -13.37 4.49
N ASP A 475 -19.80 -12.09 4.38
CA ASP A 475 -19.77 -11.14 5.50
C ASP A 475 -20.92 -11.36 6.53
N GLU A 476 -21.96 -12.12 6.18
CA GLU A 476 -23.03 -12.54 7.09
C GLU A 476 -22.60 -13.73 7.97
N ILE A 477 -21.51 -14.42 7.63
CA ILE A 477 -21.01 -15.58 8.39
C ILE A 477 -20.33 -15.11 9.67
N PRO A 478 -20.67 -15.70 10.85
CA PRO A 478 -20.00 -15.38 12.11
C PRO A 478 -18.50 -15.65 12.07
N GLU A 479 -17.71 -14.76 12.68
CA GLU A 479 -16.23 -14.77 12.59
C GLU A 479 -15.57 -16.05 13.12
N ASN A 480 -16.23 -16.76 14.04
CA ASN A 480 -15.69 -17.99 14.64
C ASN A 480 -16.25 -19.28 14.01
N ALA A 481 -17.01 -19.14 12.90
CA ALA A 481 -17.63 -20.28 12.25
C ALA A 481 -16.65 -21.05 11.37
N HIS A 482 -17.05 -22.24 10.94
CA HIS A 482 -16.45 -22.94 9.82
C HIS A 482 -17.24 -22.63 8.55
N ALA A 483 -16.59 -22.02 7.57
CA ALA A 483 -17.18 -21.66 6.30
C ALA A 483 -16.52 -22.45 5.16
N ILE A 484 -17.34 -23.06 4.32
CA ILE A 484 -16.91 -23.82 3.15
C ILE A 484 -17.42 -23.11 1.90
N LEU A 485 -16.49 -22.62 1.08
CA LEU A 485 -16.79 -21.99 -0.21
C LEU A 485 -16.55 -23.00 -1.34
N ASP A 486 -17.60 -23.34 -2.04
CA ASP A 486 -17.60 -24.36 -3.08
C ASP A 486 -17.76 -23.78 -4.47
N PHE A 487 -16.74 -23.98 -5.32
CA PHE A 487 -16.70 -23.64 -6.74
C PHE A 487 -16.92 -24.84 -7.65
N SER A 488 -17.29 -26.01 -7.15
CA SER A 488 -17.45 -27.23 -7.96
C SER A 488 -18.45 -27.07 -9.10
N LEU A 489 -19.46 -26.23 -8.92
CA LEU A 489 -20.47 -25.91 -9.95
C LEU A 489 -20.19 -24.59 -10.69
N CYS A 490 -19.03 -23.99 -10.48
CA CYS A 490 -18.62 -22.76 -11.12
C CYS A 490 -17.73 -23.07 -12.31
N GLU A 491 -18.10 -22.62 -13.50
CA GLU A 491 -17.33 -22.88 -14.74
C GLU A 491 -16.19 -21.89 -14.94
N PHE A 492 -16.33 -20.68 -14.38
CA PHE A 492 -15.39 -19.59 -14.56
C PHE A 492 -15.26 -18.73 -13.31
N VAL A 493 -14.03 -18.46 -12.89
CA VAL A 493 -13.68 -17.56 -11.78
C VAL A 493 -12.64 -16.58 -12.24
N ASP A 494 -12.93 -15.27 -12.18
CA ASP A 494 -11.98 -14.26 -12.62
C ASP A 494 -10.90 -13.94 -11.57
N HIS A 495 -9.88 -13.20 -12.01
CA HIS A 495 -8.78 -12.76 -11.18
C HIS A 495 -9.24 -11.96 -9.93
N THR A 496 -10.16 -11.01 -10.10
CA THR A 496 -10.65 -10.14 -9.02
C THR A 496 -11.34 -10.95 -7.92
N VAL A 497 -12.10 -11.99 -8.33
CA VAL A 497 -12.74 -12.92 -7.39
C VAL A 497 -11.70 -13.76 -6.67
N MET A 498 -10.71 -14.32 -7.38
CA MET A 498 -9.65 -15.14 -6.78
C MET A 498 -8.85 -14.34 -5.74
N GLU A 499 -8.49 -13.11 -6.07
CA GLU A 499 -7.82 -12.20 -5.13
C GLU A 499 -8.71 -11.90 -3.92
N GLY A 500 -9.96 -11.49 -4.16
CA GLY A 500 -10.90 -11.09 -3.11
C GLY A 500 -11.28 -12.23 -2.15
N VAL A 501 -11.47 -13.45 -2.66
CA VAL A 501 -11.75 -14.64 -1.85
C VAL A 501 -10.53 -15.03 -1.00
N ASN A 502 -9.32 -14.94 -1.55
CA ASN A 502 -8.11 -15.22 -0.79
C ASN A 502 -7.88 -14.18 0.33
N ASP A 503 -8.16 -12.90 0.05
CA ASP A 503 -8.11 -11.85 1.07
C ASP A 503 -9.15 -12.10 2.17
N TYR A 504 -10.37 -12.48 1.80
CA TYR A 504 -11.43 -12.85 2.75
C TYR A 504 -10.98 -14.01 3.65
N ARG A 505 -10.47 -15.09 3.06
CA ARG A 505 -9.94 -16.25 3.78
C ARG A 505 -8.91 -15.85 4.82
N ARG A 506 -7.92 -15.02 4.42
CA ARG A 506 -6.86 -14.55 5.34
C ARG A 506 -7.43 -13.81 6.55
N VAL A 507 -8.38 -12.90 6.33
CA VAL A 507 -9.02 -12.12 7.40
C VAL A 507 -9.84 -13.03 8.31
N PHE A 508 -10.64 -13.92 7.72
CA PHE A 508 -11.54 -14.83 8.44
C PHE A 508 -10.76 -15.82 9.32
N SER A 509 -9.71 -16.44 8.77
CA SER A 509 -8.87 -17.37 9.52
C SER A 509 -8.09 -16.70 10.66
N ARG A 510 -7.72 -15.44 10.53
CA ARG A 510 -7.06 -14.65 11.60
C ARG A 510 -7.98 -14.32 12.76
N LYS A 511 -9.28 -14.28 12.52
CA LYS A 511 -10.30 -14.06 13.55
C LYS A 511 -10.70 -15.35 14.29
N GLY A 512 -10.07 -16.47 13.97
CA GLY A 512 -10.32 -17.77 14.61
C GLY A 512 -11.30 -18.66 13.85
N GLY A 513 -11.88 -18.20 12.71
CA GLY A 513 -12.73 -18.99 11.85
C GLY A 513 -11.93 -19.95 10.95
N LEU A 514 -12.53 -21.05 10.55
CA LEU A 514 -12.00 -21.96 9.54
C LEU A 514 -12.67 -21.65 8.20
N PHE A 515 -11.87 -21.34 7.17
CA PHE A 515 -12.36 -21.03 5.84
C PHE A 515 -11.73 -21.96 4.81
N GLU A 516 -12.53 -22.82 4.23
CA GLU A 516 -12.11 -23.78 3.21
C GLU A 516 -12.66 -23.41 1.83
N ILE A 517 -11.83 -23.58 0.81
CA ILE A 517 -12.22 -23.40 -0.59
C ILE A 517 -12.10 -24.76 -1.25
N ILE A 518 -13.20 -25.23 -1.83
CA ILE A 518 -13.27 -26.51 -2.52
C ILE A 518 -13.74 -26.33 -3.96
N GLY A 519 -13.55 -27.36 -4.79
CA GLY A 519 -14.06 -27.38 -6.16
C GLY A 519 -13.22 -26.65 -7.19
N LEU A 520 -12.05 -26.06 -6.81
CA LEU A 520 -11.12 -25.44 -7.77
C LEU A 520 -10.19 -26.45 -8.44
N ASP A 521 -10.15 -27.68 -7.97
CA ASP A 521 -9.25 -28.73 -8.49
C ASP A 521 -9.58 -29.14 -9.93
N ILE A 522 -10.84 -28.92 -10.33
CA ILE A 522 -11.33 -29.19 -11.68
C ILE A 522 -11.11 -28.03 -12.65
N HIS A 523 -10.52 -26.94 -12.19
CA HIS A 523 -10.30 -25.74 -13.01
C HIS A 523 -8.85 -25.71 -13.51
N LEU A 524 -8.67 -25.33 -14.76
CA LEU A 524 -7.38 -24.91 -15.31
C LEU A 524 -7.14 -23.45 -14.97
N ALA A 525 -5.94 -23.13 -14.55
CA ALA A 525 -5.46 -21.77 -14.49
C ALA A 525 -4.70 -21.44 -15.78
N ASP A 526 -4.90 -20.25 -16.32
CA ASP A 526 -4.22 -19.79 -17.53
C ASP A 526 -2.70 -19.59 -17.30
N THR A 527 -2.32 -19.34 -16.05
CA THR A 527 -0.92 -19.22 -15.62
C THR A 527 -0.70 -19.89 -14.27
N GLU A 528 0.55 -20.06 -13.84
CA GLU A 528 0.90 -20.58 -12.52
C GLU A 528 0.61 -19.57 -11.38
N HIS A 529 0.12 -18.38 -11.69
CA HIS A 529 -0.15 -17.39 -10.68
C HIS A 529 -1.36 -17.79 -9.82
N PRO A 530 -1.32 -17.68 -8.46
CA PRO A 530 -2.41 -18.11 -7.57
C PRO A 530 -3.76 -17.45 -7.87
N PHE A 531 -3.72 -16.24 -8.42
CA PHE A 531 -4.91 -15.44 -8.74
C PHE A 531 -5.21 -15.41 -10.24
N ALA A 532 -4.63 -16.30 -11.03
CA ALA A 532 -4.97 -16.43 -12.43
C ALA A 532 -6.46 -16.78 -12.62
N ILE A 533 -7.01 -16.42 -13.75
CA ILE A 533 -8.36 -16.83 -14.17
C ILE A 533 -8.44 -18.36 -14.12
N ARG A 534 -9.59 -18.85 -13.64
CA ARG A 534 -9.87 -20.27 -13.53
C ARG A 534 -11.07 -20.66 -14.39
N LYS A 535 -10.92 -21.70 -15.19
CA LYS A 535 -11.97 -22.24 -16.05
C LYS A 535 -12.02 -23.76 -15.94
N VAL A 536 -13.21 -24.34 -15.97
CA VAL A 536 -13.37 -25.79 -15.93
C VAL A 536 -12.78 -26.41 -17.20
N LEU A 537 -11.99 -27.46 -17.02
CA LEU A 537 -11.34 -28.22 -18.07
C LEU A 537 -12.28 -29.23 -18.72
N PRO A 538 -12.15 -29.49 -20.03
CA PRO A 538 -12.56 -30.76 -20.62
C PRO A 538 -11.83 -31.91 -19.92
N ILE A 539 -12.57 -32.98 -19.60
CA ILE A 539 -12.06 -34.17 -18.89
C ILE A 539 -10.77 -34.75 -19.50
N LYS A 540 -10.59 -34.60 -20.83
CA LYS A 540 -9.40 -35.06 -21.57
C LYS A 540 -8.08 -34.31 -21.23
N GLU A 541 -8.16 -33.07 -20.77
CA GLU A 541 -6.98 -32.23 -20.44
C GLU A 541 -6.52 -32.39 -18.97
N PHE A 542 -7.36 -32.99 -18.14
CA PHE A 542 -7.04 -33.20 -16.71
C PHE A 542 -5.80 -34.10 -16.49
N PHE A 543 -5.49 -35.00 -17.44
CA PHE A 543 -4.34 -35.90 -17.37
C PHE A 543 -3.07 -35.39 -18.06
N ALA A 544 -3.10 -34.20 -18.68
CA ALA A 544 -2.01 -33.69 -19.52
C ALA A 544 -1.10 -32.65 -18.83
N LEU A 545 -1.25 -32.44 -17.54
CA LEU A 545 -0.47 -31.46 -16.78
C LEU A 545 0.92 -31.97 -16.40
N ASN A 546 1.87 -31.91 -17.33
CA ASN A 546 3.30 -31.98 -17.01
C ASN A 546 3.75 -30.62 -16.46
N LYS A 547 3.91 -30.55 -15.15
CA LYS A 547 4.53 -29.39 -14.49
C LYS A 547 6.02 -29.36 -14.82
N ASN A 548 6.46 -28.41 -15.62
CA ASN A 548 7.87 -28.13 -15.82
C ASN A 548 8.45 -27.46 -14.58
N LEU A 549 9.30 -28.16 -13.84
CA LEU A 549 10.00 -27.59 -12.71
C LEU A 549 11.05 -26.56 -13.17
N THR A 550 11.18 -25.47 -12.43
CA THR A 550 12.25 -24.49 -12.65
C THR A 550 13.62 -25.06 -12.29
N LYS A 551 14.71 -24.44 -12.78
CA LYS A 551 16.09 -24.86 -12.43
C LYS A 551 16.31 -24.89 -10.91
N ARG A 552 15.75 -23.90 -10.17
CA ARG A 552 15.82 -23.86 -8.71
C ARG A 552 15.07 -25.03 -8.07
N GLN A 553 13.87 -25.32 -8.55
CA GLN A 553 13.06 -26.44 -8.06
C GLN A 553 13.75 -27.79 -8.29
N LEU A 554 14.34 -28.01 -9.46
CA LEU A 554 15.16 -29.18 -9.74
C LEU A 554 16.35 -29.32 -8.78
N SER A 555 16.98 -28.19 -8.41
CA SER A 555 18.10 -28.22 -7.46
C SER A 555 17.63 -28.52 -6.04
N LEU A 556 16.47 -28.01 -5.63
CA LEU A 556 15.84 -28.31 -4.34
C LEU A 556 15.38 -29.77 -4.27
N GLU A 557 14.83 -30.29 -5.36
CA GLU A 557 14.46 -31.71 -5.48
C GLU A 557 15.69 -32.62 -5.30
N LYS A 558 16.83 -32.27 -5.92
CA LYS A 558 18.09 -33.00 -5.73
C LYS A 558 18.55 -32.93 -4.27
N LEU A 559 18.48 -31.74 -3.67
CA LEU A 559 18.84 -31.54 -2.26
C LEU A 559 17.95 -32.38 -1.34
N SER A 560 16.64 -32.42 -1.60
CA SER A 560 15.71 -33.21 -0.79
C SER A 560 16.06 -34.70 -0.81
N LYS A 561 16.43 -35.25 -1.97
CA LYS A 561 16.87 -36.66 -2.11
C LYS A 561 18.15 -36.93 -1.32
N VAL A 562 19.11 -35.99 -1.32
CA VAL A 562 20.37 -36.12 -0.59
C VAL A 562 20.16 -36.10 0.94
N LEU A 563 19.21 -35.28 1.41
CA LEU A 563 18.94 -35.09 2.84
C LEU A 563 17.76 -35.91 3.36
N ASN A 564 17.20 -36.80 2.55
CA ASN A 564 16.01 -37.60 2.87
C ASN A 564 14.81 -36.78 3.36
N LEU A 565 14.50 -35.70 2.62
CA LEU A 565 13.40 -34.78 2.90
C LEU A 565 12.27 -34.96 1.88
N SER A 566 11.03 -34.67 2.30
CA SER A 566 9.91 -34.53 1.37
C SER A 566 9.97 -33.15 0.70
N TYR A 567 9.85 -33.11 -0.63
CA TYR A 567 9.85 -31.86 -1.39
C TYR A 567 8.50 -31.63 -2.07
N ASN A 568 7.92 -30.45 -1.82
CA ASN A 568 6.73 -29.98 -2.51
C ASN A 568 7.02 -28.66 -3.22
N PRO A 569 7.04 -28.62 -4.56
CA PRO A 569 7.25 -27.39 -5.32
C PRO A 569 6.03 -26.49 -5.38
N GLU A 570 4.83 -26.97 -5.00
CA GLU A 570 3.57 -26.28 -5.22
C GLU A 570 3.45 -25.00 -4.41
N MET A 571 2.73 -24.04 -4.99
CA MET A 571 2.38 -22.81 -4.28
C MET A 571 1.24 -23.09 -3.31
N SER A 572 1.46 -22.75 -2.04
CA SER A 572 0.45 -22.79 -1.01
C SER A 572 0.25 -21.40 -0.45
N SER A 573 -1.00 -21.03 -0.23
CA SER A 573 -1.35 -19.80 0.48
C SER A 573 -1.62 -20.06 1.98
N GLU A 574 -1.40 -21.29 2.46
CA GLU A 574 -1.58 -21.64 3.85
C GLU A 574 -0.47 -21.04 4.73
N SER A 575 -0.82 -20.05 5.53
CA SER A 575 0.09 -19.36 6.43
C SER A 575 -0.33 -19.44 7.90
N LYS A 576 -1.24 -20.36 8.24
CA LYS A 576 -1.84 -20.43 9.60
C LYS A 576 -0.83 -20.44 10.75
N SER A 577 0.33 -21.04 10.55
CA SER A 577 1.40 -21.07 11.55
C SER A 577 2.27 -19.81 11.55
N LEU A 578 2.33 -19.05 10.47
CA LEU A 578 3.21 -17.89 10.31
C LEU A 578 2.61 -16.61 10.87
N ASP A 579 1.29 -16.45 10.82
CA ASP A 579 0.59 -15.23 11.29
C ASP A 579 0.77 -14.94 12.80
N GLN A 580 1.20 -15.94 13.58
CA GLN A 580 1.46 -15.77 15.00
C GLN A 580 2.78 -15.05 15.31
N PHE A 581 3.73 -15.02 14.36
CA PHE A 581 5.04 -14.40 14.55
C PHE A 581 4.99 -12.88 14.40
N ILE A 582 5.81 -12.17 15.18
CA ILE A 582 5.89 -10.71 15.15
C ILE A 582 6.37 -10.24 13.78
N PHE A 583 7.32 -10.97 13.17
CA PHE A 583 7.84 -10.68 11.84
C PHE A 583 6.74 -10.46 10.78
N PHE A 584 5.64 -11.19 10.86
CA PHE A 584 4.55 -11.13 9.88
C PHE A 584 3.36 -10.25 10.28
N LYS A 585 3.39 -9.59 11.45
CA LYS A 585 2.25 -8.77 11.91
C LYS A 585 1.91 -7.61 10.98
N THR A 586 2.93 -6.98 10.41
CA THR A 586 2.78 -5.83 9.50
C THR A 586 2.98 -6.20 8.04
N LYS A 587 3.15 -7.50 7.73
CA LYS A 587 3.44 -8.02 6.40
C LYS A 587 2.29 -8.86 5.88
N LEU A 588 2.01 -8.74 4.58
CA LEU A 588 1.03 -9.58 3.88
C LEU A 588 1.77 -10.76 3.27
N ILE A 589 1.45 -11.97 3.71
CA ILE A 589 1.95 -13.19 3.09
C ILE A 589 1.19 -13.41 1.80
N ASN A 590 1.90 -13.44 0.66
CA ASN A 590 1.30 -13.68 -0.65
C ASN A 590 1.15 -15.17 -0.91
N TYR A 591 2.24 -15.93 -0.89
CA TYR A 591 2.27 -17.39 -1.04
C TYR A 591 3.60 -17.94 -0.50
N GLN A 592 3.60 -19.24 -0.19
CA GLN A 592 4.80 -20.03 0.03
C GLN A 592 4.93 -21.11 -1.04
N ASN A 593 6.15 -21.49 -1.37
CA ASN A 593 6.47 -22.56 -2.33
C ASN A 593 7.80 -23.21 -1.99
N ASN A 594 8.19 -24.23 -2.75
CA ASN A 594 9.46 -24.94 -2.59
C ASN A 594 9.66 -25.47 -1.16
N GLN A 595 8.65 -26.15 -0.64
CA GLN A 595 8.67 -26.63 0.72
C GLN A 595 9.49 -27.91 0.85
N LEU A 596 10.48 -27.91 1.77
CA LEU A 596 11.23 -29.09 2.20
C LEU A 596 10.81 -29.45 3.61
N ILE A 597 10.28 -30.63 3.81
CA ILE A 597 9.75 -31.10 5.10
C ILE A 597 10.56 -32.28 5.59
N SER A 598 11.00 -32.22 6.85
CA SER A 598 11.51 -33.38 7.59
C SER A 598 10.47 -33.80 8.62
N LEU A 599 9.97 -35.03 8.49
CA LEU A 599 9.05 -35.61 9.50
C LEU A 599 9.80 -36.02 10.76
N GLU A 600 11.04 -36.47 10.63
CA GLU A 600 11.89 -36.91 11.76
C GLU A 600 12.30 -35.73 12.65
N ASN A 601 12.76 -34.65 12.02
CA ASN A 601 13.27 -33.45 12.72
C ASN A 601 12.22 -32.35 12.92
N ASN A 602 10.96 -32.58 12.54
CA ASN A 602 9.83 -31.62 12.67
C ASN A 602 10.12 -30.22 12.16
N PHE A 603 10.84 -30.08 11.05
CA PHE A 603 11.08 -28.79 10.42
C PHE A 603 10.49 -28.71 9.02
N SER A 604 10.16 -27.49 8.62
CA SER A 604 9.73 -27.13 7.27
C SER A 604 10.53 -25.92 6.79
N PHE A 605 11.35 -26.11 5.76
CA PHE A 605 11.96 -25.03 5.01
C PHE A 605 11.03 -24.65 3.85
N PHE A 606 10.91 -23.35 3.54
CA PHE A 606 10.12 -22.85 2.41
C PHE A 606 10.61 -21.50 1.93
N ASP A 607 10.37 -21.22 0.66
CA ASP A 607 10.49 -19.90 0.09
C ASP A 607 9.16 -19.16 0.25
N LEU A 608 9.20 -17.91 0.74
CA LEU A 608 8.03 -17.11 1.03
C LEU A 608 8.04 -15.81 0.23
N SER A 609 6.92 -15.50 -0.40
CA SER A 609 6.65 -14.17 -0.95
C SER A 609 5.73 -13.42 -0.01
N TYR A 610 6.13 -12.22 0.38
CA TYR A 610 5.35 -11.33 1.24
C TYR A 610 5.50 -9.88 0.79
N SER A 611 4.53 -9.05 1.15
CA SER A 611 4.52 -7.62 0.84
C SER A 611 4.62 -6.81 2.12
N GLU A 612 5.44 -5.77 2.10
CA GLU A 612 5.55 -4.77 3.15
C GLU A 612 5.15 -3.40 2.60
N GLY A 613 4.43 -2.61 3.41
CA GLY A 613 3.87 -1.33 2.98
C GLY A 613 2.58 -1.48 2.19
N ALA A 614 2.07 -0.37 1.63
CA ALA A 614 0.87 -0.35 0.80
C ALA A 614 1.07 0.55 -0.41
N PHE A 615 0.52 0.14 -1.51
CA PHE A 615 0.42 0.78 -2.82
C PHE A 615 1.72 1.42 -3.36
N ILE A 616 1.98 2.70 -3.13
CA ILE A 616 3.20 3.41 -3.60
C ILE A 616 4.45 2.96 -2.82
N ALA A 617 4.27 2.58 -1.56
CA ALA A 617 5.32 2.08 -0.69
C ALA A 617 5.28 0.55 -0.54
N LYS A 618 4.49 -0.16 -1.36
CA LYS A 618 4.45 -1.61 -1.38
C LYS A 618 5.74 -2.14 -2.00
N GLU A 619 6.45 -2.96 -1.23
CA GLU A 619 7.59 -3.73 -1.69
C GLU A 619 7.25 -5.21 -1.60
N ASP A 620 7.28 -5.90 -2.74
CA ASP A 620 7.14 -7.35 -2.78
C ASP A 620 8.52 -7.98 -2.53
N LEU A 621 8.62 -8.70 -1.43
CA LEU A 621 9.86 -9.32 -0.98
C LEU A 621 9.73 -10.84 -1.07
N LYS A 622 10.88 -11.50 -1.32
CA LYS A 622 10.98 -12.95 -1.31
C LYS A 622 12.16 -13.35 -0.44
N ALA A 623 11.90 -14.19 0.53
CA ALA A 623 12.96 -14.72 1.39
C ALA A 623 12.71 -16.18 1.75
N SER A 624 13.78 -16.89 2.14
CA SER A 624 13.70 -18.26 2.58
C SER A 624 13.63 -18.33 4.10
N PHE A 625 12.73 -19.15 4.61
CA PHE A 625 12.47 -19.35 6.04
C PHE A 625 12.58 -20.82 6.42
N LEU A 626 12.89 -21.06 7.68
CA LEU A 626 12.83 -22.35 8.29
C LEU A 626 11.91 -22.27 9.52
N LEU A 627 10.90 -23.11 9.56
CA LEU A 627 9.97 -23.27 10.68
C LEU A 627 10.22 -24.62 11.34
N ILE A 628 10.47 -24.61 12.64
CA ILE A 628 10.73 -25.82 13.44
C ILE A 628 9.63 -25.97 14.47
N ASN A 629 9.10 -27.17 14.65
CA ASN A 629 8.20 -27.52 15.75
C ASN A 629 8.98 -28.30 16.80
N LEU A 630 9.22 -27.69 17.96
CA LEU A 630 10.03 -28.27 19.06
C LEU A 630 9.29 -29.30 19.87
N LYS A 631 7.99 -29.56 19.62
CA LYS A 631 7.08 -30.38 20.44
C LYS A 631 6.83 -29.81 21.85
N GLU A 632 7.83 -29.21 22.48
CA GLU A 632 7.74 -28.57 23.80
C GLU A 632 7.52 -27.07 23.66
N LYS A 633 6.84 -26.45 24.62
CA LYS A 633 6.64 -25.00 24.66
C LYS A 633 7.89 -24.35 25.22
N ILE A 634 8.44 -23.41 24.47
CA ILE A 634 9.52 -22.52 24.90
C ILE A 634 9.00 -21.10 25.12
N PRO A 635 9.68 -20.30 25.97
CA PRO A 635 9.35 -18.88 26.11
C PRO A 635 9.30 -18.16 24.77
N SER A 636 8.32 -17.28 24.60
CA SER A 636 8.24 -16.47 23.37
C SER A 636 9.27 -15.37 23.41
N PHE A 637 10.19 -15.38 22.45
CA PHE A 637 11.24 -14.37 22.27
C PHE A 637 11.45 -14.06 20.81
N MET A 638 12.11 -12.93 20.56
CA MET A 638 12.59 -12.49 19.26
C MET A 638 14.04 -12.06 19.43
N LEU A 639 14.92 -12.64 18.63
CA LEU A 639 16.33 -12.33 18.53
C LEU A 639 16.65 -11.81 17.13
N ASP A 640 17.18 -10.62 17.05
CA ASP A 640 17.65 -10.03 15.80
C ASP A 640 19.06 -9.44 16.00
N LYS A 641 19.77 -9.21 14.92
CA LYS A 641 21.05 -8.52 14.94
C LYS A 641 20.86 -7.08 15.43
N GLU A 642 21.62 -6.68 16.44
CA GLU A 642 21.58 -5.30 16.89
C GLU A 642 22.18 -4.39 15.81
N MET A 643 21.32 -3.84 14.96
CA MET A 643 21.66 -2.70 14.14
C MET A 643 21.26 -1.45 14.92
N PHE A 644 22.14 -0.51 15.06
CA PHE A 644 21.93 0.79 15.70
C PHE A 644 20.63 1.41 15.18
N LEU A 645 19.55 1.41 15.96
CA LEU A 645 18.21 1.92 15.65
C LEU A 645 17.30 1.00 14.79
N GLY A 646 16.94 -0.19 15.26
CA GLY A 646 15.74 -0.94 14.77
C GLY A 646 14.48 -0.17 15.03
N THR A 647 13.55 -0.28 14.13
CA THR A 647 12.25 0.38 14.13
C THR A 647 11.82 0.82 15.53
N ILE A 648 11.86 2.11 15.80
CA ILE A 648 11.47 2.75 17.08
C ILE A 648 10.12 2.20 17.57
N ASN A 649 9.26 1.77 16.67
CA ASN A 649 7.92 1.27 16.92
C ASN A 649 7.85 -0.11 17.59
N GLU A 650 8.79 -1.00 17.34
CA GLU A 650 8.82 -2.30 18.02
C GLU A 650 9.49 -2.19 19.40
N ARG A 651 10.43 -1.26 19.58
CA ARG A 651 11.11 -1.00 20.85
C ARG A 651 10.20 -0.48 21.95
N PHE A 652 9.17 0.29 21.63
CA PHE A 652 8.20 0.76 22.63
C PHE A 652 7.29 -0.35 23.16
N LYS A 653 7.22 -1.48 22.48
CA LYS A 653 6.31 -2.58 22.84
C LYS A 653 7.02 -3.75 23.58
N TYR A 654 8.32 -3.93 23.34
CA TYR A 654 9.10 -5.02 23.94
C TYR A 654 10.44 -4.46 24.43
N LYS A 655 10.71 -4.66 25.74
CA LYS A 655 11.95 -4.25 26.39
C LYS A 655 13.09 -5.11 25.88
N ASP A 656 14.21 -4.50 25.52
CA ASP A 656 15.46 -5.21 25.23
C ASP A 656 16.00 -5.88 26.50
N LEU A 657 16.45 -7.12 26.37
CA LEU A 657 16.93 -7.92 27.48
C LEU A 657 18.46 -8.02 27.45
N ASP A 658 19.13 -7.07 28.10
CA ASP A 658 20.56 -7.06 28.25
C ASP A 658 21.09 -8.09 29.25
N PHE A 659 22.19 -8.72 28.93
CA PHE A 659 22.93 -9.66 29.80
C PHE A 659 24.21 -9.02 30.32
N LYS A 660 24.20 -8.54 31.55
CA LYS A 660 25.37 -7.89 32.17
C LYS A 660 26.64 -8.77 32.17
N LYS A 661 26.46 -10.11 32.25
CA LYS A 661 27.58 -11.08 32.20
C LYS A 661 28.11 -11.33 30.78
N HIS A 662 27.35 -10.96 29.73
CA HIS A 662 27.70 -11.21 28.33
C HIS A 662 27.57 -9.92 27.49
N PRO A 663 28.42 -8.90 27.71
CA PRO A 663 28.30 -7.59 27.05
C PRO A 663 28.48 -7.67 25.53
N VAL A 664 29.23 -8.66 25.03
CA VAL A 664 29.43 -8.89 23.59
C VAL A 664 28.11 -9.35 22.94
N PHE A 665 27.34 -10.19 23.63
CA PHE A 665 26.02 -10.64 23.17
C PHE A 665 25.05 -9.46 23.10
N SER A 666 24.92 -8.69 24.19
CA SER A 666 24.01 -7.56 24.28
C SER A 666 24.34 -6.41 23.30
N LYS A 667 25.61 -6.28 22.89
CA LYS A 667 26.01 -5.32 21.83
C LYS A 667 25.72 -5.80 20.41
N ARG A 668 25.58 -7.11 20.18
CA ARG A 668 25.40 -7.70 18.85
C ARG A 668 23.98 -8.05 18.52
N PHE A 669 23.17 -8.32 19.54
CA PHE A 669 21.82 -8.80 19.40
C PHE A 669 20.82 -7.95 20.17
N TYR A 670 19.69 -7.70 19.56
CA TYR A 670 18.49 -7.24 20.20
C TYR A 670 17.66 -8.47 20.59
N LEU A 671 17.43 -8.67 21.87
CA LEU A 671 16.63 -9.77 22.39
C LEU A 671 15.40 -9.21 23.12
N SER A 672 14.22 -9.63 22.74
CA SER A 672 12.98 -9.28 23.44
C SER A 672 12.13 -10.52 23.69
N GLY A 673 11.34 -10.48 24.75
CA GLY A 673 10.46 -11.60 25.07
C GLY A 673 9.30 -11.23 25.98
N SER A 674 8.26 -12.07 25.98
CA SER A 674 7.03 -11.84 26.75
C SER A 674 7.19 -12.05 28.24
N ASN A 675 8.13 -12.91 28.66
CA ASN A 675 8.43 -13.22 30.07
C ASN A 675 9.95 -13.19 30.27
N GLU A 676 10.44 -12.07 30.84
CA GLU A 676 11.86 -11.81 31.02
C GLU A 676 12.60 -12.90 31.81
N SER A 677 12.01 -13.40 32.87
CA SER A 677 12.67 -14.42 33.72
C SER A 677 12.85 -15.75 32.97
N GLN A 678 11.83 -16.21 32.28
CA GLN A 678 11.90 -17.45 31.51
C GLN A 678 12.85 -17.35 30.32
N VAL A 679 12.88 -16.16 29.63
CA VAL A 679 13.81 -15.95 28.53
C VAL A 679 15.25 -15.92 29.03
N ARG A 680 15.52 -15.27 30.17
CA ARG A 680 16.87 -15.26 30.76
C ARG A 680 17.34 -16.66 31.21
N THR A 681 16.43 -17.52 31.65
CA THR A 681 16.75 -18.90 31.97
C THR A 681 17.09 -19.74 30.74
N LEU A 682 16.35 -19.51 29.64
CA LEU A 682 16.57 -20.19 28.36
C LEU A 682 17.91 -19.79 27.72
N PHE A 683 18.29 -18.50 27.82
CA PHE A 683 19.54 -17.99 27.27
C PHE A 683 20.70 -18.21 28.24
N ASP A 684 21.11 -19.45 28.38
CA ASP A 684 22.24 -19.87 29.17
C ASP A 684 23.58 -19.56 28.47
N GLU A 685 24.69 -19.84 29.12
CA GLU A 685 26.03 -19.59 28.59
C GLU A 685 26.33 -20.36 27.28
N LYS A 686 25.82 -21.59 27.17
CA LYS A 686 25.97 -22.46 25.99
C LYS A 686 25.28 -21.88 24.79
N LEU A 687 24.01 -21.45 24.94
CA LEU A 687 23.22 -20.83 23.88
C LEU A 687 23.78 -19.45 23.46
N ILE A 688 24.16 -18.63 24.45
CA ILE A 688 24.73 -17.30 24.16
C ILE A 688 26.02 -17.42 23.37
N ASN A 689 26.92 -18.32 23.77
CA ASN A 689 28.20 -18.53 23.06
C ASN A 689 27.99 -19.10 21.64
N PHE A 690 27.01 -19.96 21.45
CA PHE A 690 26.62 -20.46 20.13
C PHE A 690 26.11 -19.34 19.23
N LEU A 691 25.24 -18.47 19.74
CA LEU A 691 24.69 -17.34 18.98
C LEU A 691 25.74 -16.28 18.65
N ILE A 692 26.68 -16.00 19.55
CA ILE A 692 27.81 -15.08 19.29
C ILE A 692 28.67 -15.55 18.11
N LYS A 693 28.82 -16.86 17.90
CA LYS A 693 29.52 -17.43 16.75
C LYS A 693 28.68 -17.37 15.46
N ASN A 694 27.36 -17.27 15.57
CA ASN A 694 26.39 -17.36 14.48
C ASN A 694 25.52 -16.08 14.39
N VAL A 695 26.10 -14.94 14.12
CA VAL A 695 25.47 -13.59 14.24
C VAL A 695 24.42 -13.30 13.17
N ASP A 696 24.37 -14.06 12.07
CA ASP A 696 23.59 -13.68 10.87
C ASP A 696 22.15 -14.22 10.83
N TYR A 697 21.59 -14.65 11.96
CA TYR A 697 20.28 -15.25 12.00
C TYR A 697 19.26 -14.41 12.79
N TYR A 698 18.09 -14.20 12.18
CA TYR A 698 16.88 -13.81 12.89
C TYR A 698 16.21 -15.05 13.44
N ILE A 699 15.84 -15.04 14.71
CA ILE A 699 15.19 -16.17 15.39
C ILE A 699 14.01 -15.65 16.19
N GLU A 700 12.83 -16.21 15.97
CA GLU A 700 11.65 -15.87 16.73
C GLU A 700 10.95 -17.13 17.20
N SER A 701 10.64 -17.20 18.50
CA SER A 701 9.88 -18.31 19.10
C SER A 701 8.45 -17.91 19.41
N LYS A 702 7.53 -18.83 19.18
CA LYS A 702 6.13 -18.68 19.56
C LYS A 702 5.52 -20.03 19.88
N LYS A 703 5.09 -20.23 21.14
CA LYS A 703 4.61 -21.54 21.64
C LYS A 703 5.68 -22.62 21.47
N SER A 704 5.40 -23.63 20.64
CA SER A 704 6.33 -24.71 20.27
C SER A 704 7.04 -24.47 18.94
N TYR A 705 6.81 -23.33 18.27
CA TYR A 705 7.38 -23.07 16.97
C TYR A 705 8.54 -22.09 17.05
N LEU A 706 9.57 -22.37 16.26
CA LEU A 706 10.74 -21.52 16.09
C LEU A 706 10.85 -21.15 14.61
N LEU A 707 10.81 -19.84 14.31
CA LEU A 707 10.99 -19.30 12.98
C LEU A 707 12.42 -18.78 12.84
N ILE A 708 13.13 -19.22 11.81
CA ILE A 708 14.52 -18.83 11.56
C ILE A 708 14.63 -18.23 10.16
N LYS A 709 15.27 -17.08 10.02
CA LYS A 709 15.62 -16.44 8.76
C LYS A 709 17.08 -16.00 8.80
N ARG A 710 17.78 -16.14 7.68
CA ARG A 710 19.19 -15.72 7.59
C ARG A 710 19.39 -14.43 6.79
N LYS A 711 18.69 -14.26 5.68
CA LYS A 711 18.83 -13.12 4.77
C LYS A 711 17.46 -12.65 4.28
N ASP A 712 17.37 -11.38 3.86
CA ASP A 712 16.17 -10.81 3.24
C ASP A 712 16.07 -11.11 1.73
N ARG A 713 16.44 -12.33 1.35
CA ARG A 713 16.37 -12.87 -0.02
C ARG A 713 16.27 -14.39 0.00
N LEU A 714 16.01 -14.98 -1.17
CA LEU A 714 16.08 -16.42 -1.35
C LEU A 714 17.52 -16.92 -1.13
N LEU A 715 17.64 -18.03 -0.42
CA LEU A 715 18.92 -18.67 -0.15
C LEU A 715 19.37 -19.56 -1.31
N SER A 716 20.67 -19.61 -1.55
CA SER A 716 21.28 -20.60 -2.43
C SER A 716 21.27 -21.98 -1.80
N ILE A 717 21.50 -23.04 -2.59
CA ILE A 717 21.50 -24.42 -2.08
C ILE A 717 22.54 -24.61 -0.95
N GLU A 718 23.72 -24.04 -1.08
CA GLU A 718 24.77 -24.11 -0.04
C GLU A 718 24.39 -23.31 1.23
N GLU A 719 23.70 -22.19 1.05
CA GLU A 719 23.18 -21.42 2.21
C GLU A 719 22.05 -22.16 2.94
N ILE A 720 21.22 -22.90 2.20
CA ILE A 720 20.18 -23.76 2.78
C ILE A 720 20.80 -24.86 3.61
N LYS A 721 21.84 -25.54 3.12
CA LYS A 721 22.58 -26.54 3.90
C LYS A 721 23.12 -25.97 5.22
N LYS A 722 23.72 -24.75 5.16
CA LYS A 722 24.23 -24.07 6.36
C LYS A 722 23.09 -23.69 7.32
N LEU A 723 21.92 -23.25 6.81
CA LEU A 723 20.76 -22.94 7.63
C LEU A 723 20.24 -24.20 8.34
N LEU A 724 20.17 -25.33 7.65
CA LEU A 724 19.72 -26.61 8.22
C LEU A 724 20.69 -27.13 9.29
N SER A 725 22.02 -27.07 9.05
CA SER A 725 23.03 -27.43 10.03
C SER A 725 22.94 -26.55 11.29
N PHE A 726 22.88 -25.21 11.11
CA PHE A 726 22.66 -24.28 12.22
C PHE A 726 21.42 -24.62 13.05
N ALA A 727 20.31 -24.88 12.37
CA ALA A 727 19.05 -25.20 13.02
C ALA A 727 19.10 -26.51 13.82
N THR A 728 19.79 -27.52 13.30
CA THR A 728 19.99 -28.81 14.00
C THR A 728 20.80 -28.58 15.28
N GLU A 729 21.90 -27.86 15.23
CA GLU A 729 22.71 -27.55 16.42
C GLU A 729 21.94 -26.70 17.44
N LEU A 730 21.15 -25.69 16.95
CA LEU A 730 20.33 -24.85 17.82
C LEU A 730 19.29 -25.70 18.58
N VAL A 731 18.61 -26.62 17.89
CA VAL A 731 17.60 -27.50 18.52
C VAL A 731 18.20 -28.41 19.59
N LEU A 732 19.41 -28.96 19.36
CA LEU A 732 20.13 -29.75 20.33
C LEU A 732 20.44 -28.92 21.58
N ILE A 733 20.92 -27.70 21.42
CA ILE A 733 21.20 -26.81 22.55
C ILE A 733 19.92 -26.44 23.31
N LEU A 734 18.81 -26.15 22.61
CA LEU A 734 17.54 -25.81 23.25
C LEU A 734 16.87 -26.97 23.99
N LYS A 735 17.19 -28.22 23.65
CA LYS A 735 16.71 -29.42 24.33
C LYS A 735 17.60 -29.88 25.48
N ASN A 736 18.71 -29.18 25.74
CA ASN A 736 19.73 -29.58 26.70
C ASN A 736 20.34 -30.98 26.45
N GLU A 737 20.39 -31.42 25.18
CA GLU A 737 21.04 -32.65 24.72
C GLU A 737 22.52 -32.44 24.32
#